data_ff26118811d00fa476e46972a2223274
#
_entry.id   ff26118811d00fa476e46972a2223274
#
_cell.length_a   1.000
_cell.length_b   1.000
_cell.length_c   1.000
_cell.angle_alpha   90.00
_cell.angle_beta   90.00
_cell.angle_gamma   90.00
#
_symmetry.space_group_name_H-M   'P 1'
#
loop_
_entity.id
_entity.type
_entity.pdbx_description
1 polymer ?
#
loop_
_entity_poly.entity_id
_entity_poly.type
_entity_poly.pdbx_seq_one_letter_code
_entity_poly.pdbx_strand_id
1 'polypeptide(L)'
;MRNRRRLTLSTLLSALLWAGFLDTLCPLSDVSKAQQPGAGLCINEILAVNANSGQDPQGQYDDWIELYNAGAQPIDCGGMYLTDDLSNPTKWQIPSGNHQATTIPAKGYLLVWADGDTADAGLHAAFSLSAEGEEVALFDRDGVTQIDSVAFGEQEVDVSYGRLPDGSDPWQSLGPPTPGARNAAAYEGFVSAPTFSPERGFYSDEILVTLSTSTEGATVYYTTDGSEPYQLGGRMPTGRIYQAPVRITQTTCLRAKAVKPGWRPSSITTHTYLFVRDVVRQSPTGQPPAQVWPSGSVNGQSIDYGMDPDVVNDARYKDLMDDALLAIPSISLVSKLDNFFGQQNGFYVHASSQGRAWERPVSVELLNPDGSEGFQINAGIRVRGGFSRTGNNPKHGLRLFFRPEYGPPKLKFPLFGDEGTDQFENIDLRCSQNYSWSFQGDRQNTDVREVFSRDLQGEMGDPYTRSRYYHVYINGQYWGLYQSQERAEASYAASYLGGDKEDYDVIKSESGSYSITNTDGNLDAYRRLYDAAMQGLGNSERYYRIQGQNPDGMPNPGYERLLDVDDLIDFMIIDYYTGDRDGPGSRFVNRPNNTYGIYNREKPDGWKWFQHDNEHTLGVSQSETNLVTPFTTAGSQWRYFNPHWLHEQLATVNIDYRMHFADHVYRHFFNGGLLTPEASIARIQRRAGQIETAIIAESARWGDAKRHPPFTKQDWQNEINRIVNTYLPGRTQVVLGQFKSVGWYPNIDPPSFNQQGVSVSRNFTVQLSPASATIYYTLDGSDPRLPGGSVNASPANRYTEPIRLTASAHVKARTLSGNTWSALNEAVFAVGPVAESLRVSEIMYHPLDSGNPDDPNTEYIELTNIGNQTINLNLVHFTQGIEYTFPGFELPPRGYCLIVKDIAAFEAKYGSKLPVVGEYQGNLNNAGERLELADAAGEIIQSLEYQDDWYDITDGRGFSLTVKDPQTADADSLYDASAWRPSAHIGGSPGSDDSGQ
;
A
#
# COMPACT_ATOMS: atom_id res chain seq x y z
N MET A 1 22.01 32.64 4.34
CA MET A 1 23.03 33.30 5.16
C MET A 1 23.32 32.46 6.38
N ARG A 2 24.50 31.88 6.42
CA ARG A 2 25.38 31.63 7.59
C ARG A 2 24.69 31.28 8.93
N ASN A 3 25.04 30.22 9.63
CA ASN A 3 26.33 29.61 10.05
C ASN A 3 26.07 28.25 10.68
N ARG A 4 26.77 27.18 10.30
CA ARG A 4 28.06 26.67 10.84
C ARG A 4 28.06 26.27 12.32
N ARG A 5 28.24 24.96 12.51
CA ARG A 5 29.15 24.24 13.41
C ARG A 5 28.75 24.03 14.86
N ARG A 6 28.81 22.81 15.37
CA ARG A 6 30.05 22.16 15.85
C ARG A 6 29.88 20.64 16.12
N LEU A 7 30.76 19.84 15.57
CA LEU A 7 31.17 18.56 16.14
C LEU A 7 31.80 18.79 17.53
N THR A 8 31.55 17.88 18.45
CA THR A 8 32.50 17.57 19.50
C THR A 8 32.60 16.07 19.72
N LEU A 9 33.76 15.56 19.36
CA LEU A 9 34.35 14.30 19.80
C LEU A 9 34.47 14.31 21.33
N SER A 10 34.15 13.20 22.00
CA SER A 10 34.84 12.83 23.22
C SER A 10 34.96 11.32 23.29
N THR A 11 36.13 10.89 22.93
CA THR A 11 36.72 9.59 23.20
C THR A 11 37.34 9.57 24.60
N LEU A 12 37.41 8.33 25.15
CA LEU A 12 38.40 7.80 26.08
C LEU A 12 38.21 7.94 27.59
N LEU A 13 38.33 6.81 28.14
CA LEU A 13 38.99 6.30 29.36
C LEU A 13 38.05 5.68 30.39
N SER A 14 38.08 4.35 30.45
CA SER A 14 38.34 3.68 31.75
C SER A 14 38.77 2.24 31.46
N ALA A 15 40.07 2.09 31.24
CA ALA A 15 40.77 0.81 31.48
C ALA A 15 41.46 0.89 32.83
N LEU A 16 41.67 -0.27 33.43
CA LEU A 16 42.51 -0.61 34.56
C LEU A 16 41.88 -0.64 35.96
N LEU A 17 41.83 -1.83 36.41
CA LEU A 17 42.39 -2.42 37.60
C LEU A 17 41.57 -3.57 38.13
N TRP A 18 42.03 -4.81 37.96
CA TRP A 18 42.51 -5.64 39.11
C TRP A 18 43.19 -6.87 38.56
N ALA A 19 44.54 -6.89 38.83
CA ALA A 19 45.39 -8.04 38.68
C ALA A 19 45.63 -8.66 40.05
N GLY A 20 45.69 -9.99 40.05
CA GLY A 20 46.52 -10.70 41.03
C GLY A 20 45.81 -11.55 42.03
N PHE A 21 45.86 -12.90 41.88
CA PHE A 21 46.46 -13.77 42.87
C PHE A 21 46.70 -15.19 42.33
N LEU A 22 47.94 -15.54 42.49
CA LEU A 22 48.73 -16.74 42.30
C LEU A 22 48.06 -18.11 42.37
N ASP A 23 48.64 -18.93 41.47
CA ASP A 23 49.05 -20.34 41.54
C ASP A 23 48.71 -21.22 42.75
N THR A 24 48.16 -22.37 42.46
CA THR A 24 48.63 -23.64 43.02
C THR A 24 48.45 -24.80 42.02
N LEU A 25 49.58 -25.40 41.67
CA LEU A 25 49.68 -26.62 40.88
C LEU A 25 49.08 -27.82 41.63
N CYS A 26 48.36 -28.68 40.93
CA CYS A 26 48.43 -30.14 41.10
C CYS A 26 47.96 -30.90 39.85
N PRO A 27 48.53 -32.08 39.55
CA PRO A 27 48.67 -32.54 38.17
C PRO A 27 47.60 -33.56 37.71
N LEU A 28 47.42 -33.56 36.36
CA LEU A 28 47.09 -34.63 35.45
C LEU A 28 46.28 -35.84 35.94
N SER A 29 45.09 -35.96 35.46
CA SER A 29 44.55 -37.20 34.99
C SER A 29 43.92 -37.02 33.62
N ASP A 30 44.49 -37.69 32.62
CA ASP A 30 43.88 -37.85 31.27
C ASP A 30 42.50 -38.49 31.43
N VAL A 31 41.46 -37.66 31.38
CA VAL A 31 40.17 -38.12 31.02
C VAL A 31 40.01 -37.75 29.56
N SER A 32 40.03 -38.73 28.69
CA SER A 32 39.59 -38.61 27.31
C SER A 32 38.27 -37.85 27.27
N LYS A 33 38.30 -36.56 26.90
CA LYS A 33 37.07 -35.80 26.58
C LYS A 33 36.41 -36.58 25.45
N ALA A 34 35.28 -37.19 25.74
CA ALA A 34 34.35 -37.60 24.69
C ALA A 34 34.14 -36.33 23.85
N GLN A 35 34.48 -36.40 22.57
CA GLN A 35 34.28 -35.35 21.62
C GLN A 35 32.78 -34.98 21.61
N GLN A 36 32.42 -33.74 22.01
CA GLN A 36 31.04 -33.30 21.93
C GLN A 36 30.56 -33.45 20.48
N PRO A 37 29.35 -33.96 20.25
CA PRO A 37 28.78 -33.95 18.92
C PRO A 37 28.72 -32.50 18.42
N GLY A 38 29.27 -32.24 17.23
CA GLY A 38 29.38 -30.89 16.66
C GLY A 38 30.70 -30.18 16.77
N ALA A 39 31.72 -30.70 17.50
CA ALA A 39 33.02 -30.09 17.57
C ALA A 39 33.70 -30.02 16.20
N GLY A 40 33.75 -28.81 15.62
CA GLY A 40 34.30 -28.51 14.30
C GLY A 40 33.26 -28.22 13.20
N LEU A 41 31.95 -28.25 13.51
CA LEU A 41 30.91 -27.81 12.59
C LEU A 41 30.65 -26.32 12.80
N CYS A 42 30.52 -25.56 11.71
CA CYS A 42 30.20 -24.13 11.76
C CYS A 42 29.42 -23.69 10.51
N ILE A 43 28.74 -22.55 10.62
CA ILE A 43 28.24 -21.77 9.48
C ILE A 43 29.49 -21.13 8.84
N ASN A 44 29.66 -21.30 7.53
CA ASN A 44 30.87 -20.88 6.82
C ASN A 44 30.66 -19.72 5.88
N GLU A 45 29.55 -19.73 5.16
CA GLU A 45 29.19 -18.73 4.16
C GLU A 45 27.69 -18.62 4.10
N ILE A 46 27.16 -17.43 3.92
CA ILE A 46 25.75 -17.17 3.65
C ILE A 46 25.61 -16.28 2.42
N LEU A 47 24.55 -16.46 1.66
CA LEU A 47 24.14 -15.59 0.56
C LEU A 47 22.66 -15.26 0.70
N ALA A 48 22.35 -14.07 1.19
CA ALA A 48 20.99 -13.60 1.43
C ALA A 48 20.38 -12.86 0.23
N VAL A 49 21.10 -12.71 -0.88
CA VAL A 49 20.61 -12.12 -2.12
C VAL A 49 21.24 -12.85 -3.31
N ASN A 50 20.66 -13.95 -3.71
CA ASN A 50 21.17 -14.77 -4.81
C ASN A 50 20.47 -14.44 -6.11
N ALA A 51 21.18 -13.89 -7.09
CA ALA A 51 20.65 -13.65 -8.44
C ALA A 51 21.30 -14.53 -9.52
N ASN A 52 22.57 -14.94 -9.32
CA ASN A 52 23.35 -15.68 -10.33
C ASN A 52 24.39 -16.65 -9.72
N SER A 53 24.42 -16.83 -8.41
CA SER A 53 25.50 -17.53 -7.71
C SER A 53 25.11 -18.92 -7.23
N GLY A 54 24.68 -19.76 -8.15
CA GLY A 54 24.24 -21.13 -7.89
C GLY A 54 22.71 -21.25 -7.94
N GLN A 55 22.24 -22.33 -8.53
CA GLN A 55 20.84 -22.67 -8.59
C GLN A 55 20.55 -23.87 -7.69
N ASP A 56 19.37 -23.90 -7.11
CA ASP A 56 18.82 -25.03 -6.42
C ASP A 56 18.57 -26.23 -7.36
N PRO A 57 18.17 -27.41 -6.88
CA PRO A 57 17.83 -28.53 -7.73
C PRO A 57 16.65 -28.28 -8.71
N GLN A 58 15.81 -27.28 -8.47
CA GLN A 58 14.68 -26.87 -9.30
C GLN A 58 15.08 -25.85 -10.38
N GLY A 59 16.30 -25.31 -10.29
CA GLY A 59 16.84 -24.32 -11.22
C GLY A 59 16.52 -22.87 -10.83
N GLN A 60 16.17 -22.64 -9.56
CA GLN A 60 15.91 -21.32 -8.98
C GLN A 60 17.19 -20.73 -8.37
N TYR A 61 17.23 -19.41 -8.23
CA TYR A 61 18.33 -18.70 -7.55
C TYR A 61 17.84 -18.29 -6.16
N ASP A 62 17.85 -19.26 -5.24
CA ASP A 62 17.41 -19.05 -3.87
C ASP A 62 18.57 -18.72 -2.95
N ASP A 63 18.30 -18.04 -1.86
CA ASP A 63 19.28 -17.73 -0.83
C ASP A 63 19.77 -19.01 -0.16
N TRP A 64 20.98 -18.99 0.40
CA TRP A 64 21.54 -20.21 0.97
C TRP A 64 22.47 -19.96 2.16
N ILE A 65 22.58 -21.00 2.99
CA ILE A 65 23.48 -21.13 4.12
C ILE A 65 24.40 -22.30 3.86
N GLU A 66 25.71 -22.09 3.98
CA GLU A 66 26.69 -23.16 3.88
C GLU A 66 27.23 -23.56 5.26
N LEU A 67 27.19 -24.84 5.55
CA LEU A 67 27.80 -25.43 6.73
C LEU A 67 29.14 -26.06 6.35
N TYR A 68 30.17 -25.87 7.19
CA TYR A 68 31.51 -26.43 7.01
C TYR A 68 31.91 -27.33 8.16
N ASN A 69 32.45 -28.50 7.83
CA ASN A 69 33.06 -29.40 8.81
C ASN A 69 34.58 -29.18 8.91
N ALA A 70 35.02 -28.38 9.85
CA ALA A 70 36.44 -28.17 10.12
C ALA A 70 37.14 -29.36 10.81
N GLY A 71 36.41 -30.42 11.18
CA GLY A 71 36.92 -31.63 11.83
C GLY A 71 37.66 -32.58 10.89
N ALA A 72 38.23 -33.65 11.46
CA ALA A 72 38.92 -34.70 10.72
C ALA A 72 38.05 -35.95 10.44
N GLN A 73 36.79 -35.97 10.89
CA GLN A 73 35.83 -37.05 10.70
C GLN A 73 34.54 -36.47 10.06
N PRO A 74 33.80 -37.28 9.30
CA PRO A 74 32.50 -36.86 8.79
C PRO A 74 31.53 -36.53 9.94
N ILE A 75 30.68 -35.55 9.75
CA ILE A 75 29.61 -35.12 10.70
C ILE A 75 28.26 -35.24 10.00
N ASP A 76 27.32 -35.94 10.60
CA ASP A 76 25.92 -35.99 10.16
C ASP A 76 25.12 -34.91 10.88
N CYS A 77 24.63 -33.94 10.14
CA CYS A 77 23.81 -32.81 10.64
C CYS A 77 22.32 -33.18 10.77
N GLY A 78 21.86 -34.34 10.31
CA GLY A 78 20.47 -34.77 10.39
C GLY A 78 19.91 -34.71 11.81
N GLY A 79 18.82 -34.01 12.00
CA GLY A 79 18.17 -33.77 13.29
C GLY A 79 18.62 -32.52 14.04
N MET A 80 19.67 -31.79 13.57
CA MET A 80 20.05 -30.47 14.07
C MET A 80 19.06 -29.42 13.57
N TYR A 81 19.13 -28.20 14.12
CA TYR A 81 18.21 -27.13 13.76
C TYR A 81 18.95 -25.90 13.22
N LEU A 82 18.36 -25.26 12.20
CA LEU A 82 18.73 -23.94 11.72
C LEU A 82 17.57 -22.97 12.00
N THR A 83 17.92 -21.76 12.34
CA THR A 83 16.96 -20.66 12.60
C THR A 83 17.57 -19.33 12.18
N ASP A 84 16.69 -18.43 11.72
CA ASP A 84 16.91 -17.00 11.51
C ASP A 84 16.34 -16.17 12.68
N ASP A 85 15.84 -16.85 13.73
CA ASP A 85 15.22 -16.26 14.92
C ASP A 85 15.76 -16.97 16.18
N LEU A 86 16.65 -16.32 16.93
CA LEU A 86 17.23 -16.90 18.15
C LEU A 86 16.20 -17.14 19.26
N SER A 87 15.05 -16.47 19.22
CA SER A 87 13.95 -16.74 20.15
C SER A 87 13.23 -18.06 19.86
N ASN A 88 13.38 -18.59 18.63
CA ASN A 88 12.86 -19.86 18.17
C ASN A 88 13.97 -20.80 17.66
N PRO A 89 14.77 -21.40 18.54
CA PRO A 89 15.92 -22.23 18.17
C PRO A 89 15.60 -23.48 17.35
N THR A 90 14.33 -23.89 17.31
CA THR A 90 13.86 -25.09 16.63
C THR A 90 13.02 -24.80 15.39
N LYS A 91 13.16 -23.59 14.81
CA LYS A 91 12.35 -23.09 13.68
C LYS A 91 12.33 -24.07 12.50
N TRP A 92 13.48 -24.62 12.11
CA TRP A 92 13.56 -25.65 11.08
C TRP A 92 14.55 -26.75 11.46
N GLN A 93 14.11 -28.02 11.35
CA GLN A 93 14.93 -29.18 11.61
C GLN A 93 15.50 -29.76 10.32
N ILE A 94 16.83 -29.90 10.24
CA ILE A 94 17.49 -30.64 9.16
C ILE A 94 16.94 -32.07 9.13
N PRO A 95 16.39 -32.55 8.00
CA PRO A 95 15.74 -33.87 7.92
C PRO A 95 16.63 -34.97 8.44
N SER A 96 16.11 -35.81 9.35
CA SER A 96 16.80 -36.96 9.88
C SER A 96 16.50 -38.23 9.03
N GLY A 97 17.46 -39.17 9.00
CA GLY A 97 17.28 -40.45 8.32
C GLY A 97 17.77 -40.54 6.87
N ASN A 98 18.17 -39.39 6.26
CA ASN A 98 18.86 -39.38 4.97
C ASN A 98 20.36 -39.02 5.14
N HIS A 99 21.12 -39.90 5.74
CA HIS A 99 22.54 -39.67 6.02
C HIS A 99 23.38 -39.31 4.78
N GLN A 100 22.94 -39.69 3.59
CA GLN A 100 23.64 -39.33 2.34
C GLN A 100 23.52 -37.83 2.04
N ALA A 101 22.38 -37.23 2.36
CA ALA A 101 22.11 -35.78 2.12
C ALA A 101 22.63 -34.91 3.27
N THR A 102 22.75 -35.43 4.50
CA THR A 102 23.04 -34.62 5.70
C THR A 102 24.44 -34.81 6.29
N THR A 103 25.24 -35.73 5.72
CA THR A 103 26.61 -35.97 6.21
C THR A 103 27.63 -35.11 5.49
N ILE A 104 28.33 -34.27 6.25
CA ILE A 104 29.40 -33.42 5.76
C ILE A 104 30.73 -34.14 5.93
N PRO A 105 31.45 -34.48 4.84
CA PRO A 105 32.79 -35.06 4.93
C PRO A 105 33.78 -34.21 5.75
N ALA A 106 34.84 -34.82 6.24
CA ALA A 106 35.94 -34.03 6.84
C ALA A 106 36.45 -32.96 5.87
N LYS A 107 36.47 -31.70 6.29
CA LYS A 107 36.85 -30.54 5.46
C LYS A 107 35.91 -30.32 4.27
N GLY A 108 34.67 -30.83 4.34
CA GLY A 108 33.64 -30.66 3.32
C GLY A 108 32.57 -29.64 3.72
N TYR A 109 31.64 -29.40 2.80
CA TYR A 109 30.59 -28.38 2.86
C TYR A 109 29.22 -29.04 2.69
N LEU A 110 28.18 -28.38 3.22
CA LEU A 110 26.77 -28.72 3.00
C LEU A 110 26.00 -27.44 2.77
N LEU A 111 25.29 -27.38 1.64
CA LEU A 111 24.46 -26.26 1.29
C LEU A 111 23.01 -26.52 1.73
N VAL A 112 22.41 -25.53 2.35
CA VAL A 112 20.98 -25.45 2.72
C VAL A 112 20.39 -24.23 2.07
N TRP A 113 19.34 -24.43 1.26
CA TRP A 113 18.57 -23.35 0.62
C TRP A 113 17.65 -22.72 1.66
N ALA A 114 17.60 -21.42 1.73
CA ALA A 114 16.80 -20.65 2.67
C ALA A 114 15.72 -19.86 1.91
N ASP A 115 14.60 -20.52 1.58
CA ASP A 115 13.59 -20.04 0.65
C ASP A 115 12.14 -20.28 1.13
N GLY A 116 11.98 -21.04 2.23
CA GLY A 116 10.66 -21.40 2.75
C GLY A 116 10.01 -22.63 2.08
N ASP A 117 10.54 -23.12 0.95
CA ASP A 117 9.94 -24.18 0.14
C ASP A 117 10.36 -25.59 0.57
N THR A 118 10.02 -25.96 1.79
CA THR A 118 10.42 -27.26 2.41
C THR A 118 9.93 -28.51 1.68
N ALA A 119 9.04 -28.37 0.70
CA ALA A 119 8.52 -29.44 -0.14
C ALA A 119 9.42 -29.78 -1.34
N ASP A 120 10.38 -28.92 -1.66
CA ASP A 120 11.25 -29.05 -2.81
C ASP A 120 12.37 -30.06 -2.57
N ALA A 121 12.94 -30.57 -3.67
CA ALA A 121 13.99 -31.58 -3.61
C ALA A 121 15.33 -30.91 -3.23
N GLY A 122 15.89 -31.29 -2.10
CA GLY A 122 17.11 -30.74 -1.53
C GLY A 122 16.99 -30.54 -0.02
N LEU A 123 17.80 -29.68 0.54
CA LEU A 123 17.65 -29.20 1.90
C LEU A 123 17.17 -27.75 1.83
N HIS A 124 15.88 -27.54 2.05
CA HIS A 124 15.20 -26.25 2.01
C HIS A 124 14.70 -25.90 3.41
N ALA A 125 15.24 -24.82 3.98
CA ALA A 125 14.83 -24.33 5.29
C ALA A 125 13.44 -23.68 5.22
N ALA A 126 12.69 -23.73 6.32
CA ALA A 126 11.34 -23.14 6.42
C ALA A 126 11.36 -21.61 6.61
N PHE A 127 12.41 -20.94 6.18
CA PHE A 127 12.60 -19.51 6.24
C PHE A 127 13.48 -19.03 5.09
N SER A 128 13.41 -17.75 4.76
CA SER A 128 14.28 -17.06 3.80
C SER A 128 15.20 -16.09 4.53
N LEU A 129 16.33 -15.73 3.91
CA LEU A 129 17.26 -14.74 4.49
C LEU A 129 16.85 -13.31 4.12
N SER A 130 17.03 -12.37 5.07
CA SER A 130 16.74 -10.96 4.85
C SER A 130 17.90 -10.24 4.17
N ALA A 131 17.63 -9.55 3.07
CA ALA A 131 18.61 -8.67 2.43
C ALA A 131 19.03 -7.47 3.31
N GLU A 132 18.18 -7.04 4.24
CA GLU A 132 18.44 -5.92 5.15
C GLU A 132 19.33 -6.32 6.34
N GLY A 133 19.58 -7.63 6.50
CA GLY A 133 20.38 -8.20 7.58
C GLY A 133 19.51 -8.85 8.65
N GLU A 134 20.08 -9.85 9.28
CA GLU A 134 19.49 -10.63 10.36
C GLU A 134 20.53 -11.50 11.05
N GLU A 135 20.11 -12.47 11.83
CA GLU A 135 20.96 -13.46 12.45
C GLU A 135 20.58 -14.88 12.04
N VAL A 136 21.58 -15.73 11.87
CA VAL A 136 21.37 -17.16 11.58
C VAL A 136 22.13 -17.99 12.62
N ALA A 137 21.50 -19.03 13.17
CA ALA A 137 22.12 -19.90 14.13
C ALA A 137 21.88 -21.39 13.84
N LEU A 138 22.88 -22.19 14.18
CA LEU A 138 22.85 -23.66 14.13
C LEU A 138 22.81 -24.21 15.55
N PHE A 139 21.80 -25.03 15.84
CA PHE A 139 21.62 -25.70 17.13
C PHE A 139 21.78 -27.23 16.99
N ASP A 140 22.23 -27.86 18.05
CA ASP A 140 22.36 -29.32 18.13
C ASP A 140 20.96 -29.99 18.16
N ARG A 141 20.90 -31.28 18.07
CA ARG A 141 19.68 -32.11 18.06
C ARG A 141 18.80 -31.95 19.31
N ASP A 142 19.35 -31.40 20.39
CA ASP A 142 18.60 -31.11 21.61
C ASP A 142 17.72 -29.85 21.49
N GLY A 143 17.90 -29.07 20.43
CA GLY A 143 17.16 -27.82 20.18
C GLY A 143 17.52 -26.68 21.15
N VAL A 144 18.59 -26.82 21.95
CA VAL A 144 18.97 -25.85 22.98
C VAL A 144 20.47 -25.48 22.89
N THR A 145 21.31 -26.45 22.55
CA THR A 145 22.76 -26.23 22.47
C THR A 145 23.13 -25.56 21.16
N GLN A 146 23.45 -24.27 21.21
CA GLN A 146 23.94 -23.54 20.06
C GLN A 146 25.33 -23.99 19.65
N ILE A 147 25.51 -24.40 18.39
CA ILE A 147 26.78 -24.82 17.80
C ILE A 147 27.54 -23.64 17.23
N ASP A 148 26.85 -22.79 16.44
CA ASP A 148 27.44 -21.60 15.83
C ASP A 148 26.33 -20.58 15.50
N SER A 149 26.71 -19.31 15.30
CA SER A 149 25.80 -18.28 14.82
C SER A 149 26.56 -17.16 14.11
N VAL A 150 25.84 -16.43 13.27
CA VAL A 150 26.31 -15.22 12.60
C VAL A 150 25.20 -14.19 12.57
N ALA A 151 25.52 -12.96 12.94
CA ALA A 151 24.68 -11.80 12.66
C ALA A 151 25.32 -11.00 11.52
N PHE A 152 24.53 -10.57 10.57
CA PHE A 152 24.98 -9.84 9.40
C PHE A 152 24.07 -8.65 9.12
N GLY A 153 24.63 -7.57 8.59
CA GLY A 153 23.87 -6.39 8.14
C GLY A 153 23.44 -6.52 6.69
N GLU A 154 23.02 -5.39 6.10
CA GLU A 154 22.56 -5.31 4.71
C GLU A 154 23.50 -6.05 3.74
N GLN A 155 22.90 -6.90 2.91
CA GLN A 155 23.61 -7.75 1.96
C GLN A 155 23.45 -7.26 0.53
N GLU A 156 24.49 -7.46 -0.25
CA GLU A 156 24.53 -7.08 -1.66
C GLU A 156 24.30 -8.29 -2.58
N VAL A 157 23.68 -8.05 -3.73
CA VAL A 157 23.38 -9.10 -4.72
C VAL A 157 24.66 -9.86 -5.14
N ASP A 158 24.63 -11.18 -5.08
CA ASP A 158 25.73 -12.07 -5.46
C ASP A 158 27.05 -11.76 -4.73
N VAL A 159 26.94 -11.26 -3.52
CA VAL A 159 28.04 -11.13 -2.57
C VAL A 159 27.70 -11.92 -1.33
N SER A 160 28.43 -12.99 -1.07
CA SER A 160 28.22 -13.75 0.13
C SER A 160 28.95 -13.11 1.33
N TYR A 161 28.52 -13.44 2.52
CA TYR A 161 29.21 -13.11 3.76
C TYR A 161 29.73 -14.40 4.37
N GLY A 162 31.05 -14.51 4.51
CA GLY A 162 31.68 -15.78 4.85
C GLY A 162 32.98 -15.67 5.62
N ARG A 163 33.39 -16.78 6.19
CA ARG A 163 34.62 -16.93 6.95
C ARG A 163 35.80 -17.09 5.99
N LEU A 164 36.80 -16.27 6.11
CA LEU A 164 38.03 -16.38 5.30
C LEU A 164 39.28 -16.32 6.18
N PRO A 165 40.01 -17.48 6.31
CA PRO A 165 39.74 -18.78 5.69
C PRO A 165 38.57 -19.56 6.33
N ASP A 166 38.08 -20.61 5.63
CA ASP A 166 36.98 -21.44 6.07
C ASP A 166 37.07 -21.84 7.56
N GLY A 167 35.90 -21.74 8.23
CA GLY A 167 35.77 -22.08 9.65
C GLY A 167 36.49 -21.16 10.63
N SER A 168 36.98 -20.01 10.21
CA SER A 168 37.74 -19.07 11.03
C SER A 168 37.21 -17.64 10.90
N ASP A 169 37.30 -16.85 11.97
CA ASP A 169 37.11 -15.40 11.89
C ASP A 169 38.32 -14.69 11.22
N PRO A 170 38.15 -13.50 10.62
CA PRO A 170 36.88 -12.75 10.59
C PRO A 170 35.95 -13.17 9.45
N TRP A 171 34.67 -12.81 9.59
CA TRP A 171 33.69 -12.80 8.50
C TRP A 171 33.98 -11.65 7.55
N GLN A 172 33.78 -11.87 6.24
CA GLN A 172 34.05 -10.88 5.19
C GLN A 172 33.06 -11.02 4.04
N SER A 173 32.84 -9.93 3.32
CA SER A 173 32.10 -9.98 2.05
C SER A 173 32.96 -10.65 0.98
N LEU A 174 32.49 -11.77 0.45
CA LEU A 174 33.21 -12.58 -0.52
C LEU A 174 32.66 -12.37 -1.92
N GLY A 175 33.51 -12.43 -2.91
CA GLY A 175 33.09 -12.32 -4.29
C GLY A 175 34.11 -12.87 -5.29
N PRO A 176 33.65 -13.80 -6.16
CA PRO A 176 32.30 -14.35 -6.22
C PRO A 176 32.01 -15.31 -5.04
N PRO A 177 30.70 -15.53 -4.71
CA PRO A 177 30.29 -16.56 -3.75
C PRO A 177 30.83 -17.94 -4.14
N THR A 178 31.07 -18.82 -3.14
CA THR A 178 31.76 -20.09 -3.33
C THR A 178 30.94 -21.30 -2.83
N PRO A 179 29.63 -21.45 -3.22
CA PRO A 179 28.79 -22.52 -2.70
C PRO A 179 29.38 -23.92 -2.94
N GLY A 180 29.50 -24.71 -1.87
CA GLY A 180 30.07 -26.06 -1.90
C GLY A 180 31.58 -26.11 -2.08
N ALA A 181 32.28 -25.00 -1.94
CA ALA A 181 33.72 -24.91 -2.18
C ALA A 181 34.42 -23.97 -1.19
N ARG A 182 35.75 -24.03 -1.14
CA ARG A 182 36.56 -23.20 -0.26
C ARG A 182 36.38 -21.70 -0.55
N ASN A 183 36.16 -20.91 0.50
CA ASN A 183 36.13 -19.44 0.44
C ASN A 183 37.50 -18.91 -0.08
N ALA A 184 37.49 -18.18 -1.19
CA ALA A 184 38.71 -17.95 -1.95
C ALA A 184 39.12 -16.46 -2.01
N ALA A 185 38.22 -15.51 -2.06
CA ALA A 185 38.53 -14.10 -2.23
C ALA A 185 37.51 -13.21 -1.51
N ALA A 186 38.02 -12.11 -0.97
CA ALA A 186 37.21 -11.01 -0.44
C ALA A 186 37.39 -9.77 -1.33
N TYR A 187 36.30 -8.96 -1.46
CA TYR A 187 36.47 -7.63 -2.00
C TYR A 187 37.21 -6.73 -0.99
N GLU A 188 38.10 -5.88 -1.49
CA GLU A 188 38.80 -4.86 -0.67
C GLU A 188 37.81 -3.77 -0.20
N GLY A 189 36.61 -3.67 -0.86
CA GLY A 189 35.56 -2.73 -0.55
C GLY A 189 34.57 -2.59 -1.71
N PHE A 190 33.61 -1.71 -1.53
CA PHE A 190 32.56 -1.38 -2.50
C PHE A 190 32.81 -0.01 -3.13
N VAL A 191 32.66 0.09 -4.44
CA VAL A 191 32.80 1.36 -5.15
C VAL A 191 31.50 2.14 -5.06
N SER A 192 31.57 3.37 -4.53
CA SER A 192 30.39 4.25 -4.43
C SER A 192 29.82 4.58 -5.80
N ALA A 193 28.49 4.61 -5.90
CA ALA A 193 27.79 4.96 -7.11
C ALA A 193 28.19 6.36 -7.62
N PRO A 194 28.24 6.56 -8.95
CA PRO A 194 28.51 7.88 -9.52
C PRO A 194 27.42 8.90 -9.17
N THR A 195 27.82 10.13 -8.83
CA THR A 195 26.95 11.29 -8.67
C THR A 195 27.01 12.17 -9.93
N PHE A 196 25.93 12.88 -10.20
CA PHE A 196 25.75 13.70 -11.40
C PHE A 196 25.44 15.15 -11.01
N SER A 197 25.98 16.10 -11.73
CA SER A 197 25.67 17.51 -11.54
C SER A 197 25.72 18.27 -12.89
N PRO A 198 24.63 18.92 -13.32
CA PRO A 198 23.31 18.92 -12.72
C PRO A 198 22.62 17.54 -12.77
N GLU A 199 21.56 17.40 -11.99
CA GLU A 199 20.78 16.18 -11.89
C GLU A 199 19.81 15.98 -13.06
N ARG A 200 19.12 14.82 -13.09
CA ARG A 200 18.02 14.48 -14.02
C ARG A 200 16.93 15.54 -14.02
N GLY A 201 16.17 15.63 -15.08
CA GLY A 201 15.05 16.57 -15.16
C GLY A 201 14.81 17.14 -16.55
N PHE A 202 14.07 18.25 -16.57
CA PHE A 202 13.70 18.95 -17.78
C PHE A 202 14.64 20.13 -18.02
N TYR A 203 15.09 20.28 -19.26
CA TYR A 203 16.06 21.31 -19.66
C TYR A 203 15.66 21.98 -20.97
N SER A 204 15.86 23.31 -21.06
CA SER A 204 15.64 24.11 -22.25
C SER A 204 16.93 24.33 -23.05
N ASP A 205 18.06 24.46 -22.35
CA ASP A 205 19.35 24.80 -22.90
C ASP A 205 20.37 23.66 -22.69
N GLU A 206 21.44 23.69 -23.48
CA GLU A 206 22.54 22.73 -23.31
C GLU A 206 23.16 22.82 -21.91
N ILE A 207 23.53 21.66 -21.40
CA ILE A 207 24.18 21.51 -20.09
C ILE A 207 25.47 20.74 -20.17
N LEU A 208 26.32 20.96 -19.20
CA LEU A 208 27.56 20.20 -18.98
C LEU A 208 27.41 19.38 -17.69
N VAL A 209 27.34 18.05 -17.84
CA VAL A 209 27.14 17.15 -16.70
C VAL A 209 28.48 16.66 -16.18
N THR A 210 28.77 16.95 -14.94
CA THR A 210 29.92 16.42 -14.20
C THR A 210 29.55 15.12 -13.51
N LEU A 211 30.41 14.10 -13.67
CA LEU A 211 30.31 12.81 -12.97
C LEU A 211 31.40 12.72 -11.91
N SER A 212 31.07 12.25 -10.72
CA SER A 212 32.04 12.00 -9.67
C SER A 212 31.69 10.76 -8.84
N THR A 213 32.64 10.20 -8.10
CA THR A 213 32.43 9.14 -7.11
C THR A 213 33.30 9.43 -5.89
N SER A 214 32.81 9.10 -4.70
CA SER A 214 33.56 9.28 -3.45
C SER A 214 34.68 8.25 -3.28
N THR A 215 34.72 7.18 -4.10
CA THR A 215 35.77 6.16 -4.02
C THR A 215 37.03 6.63 -4.73
N GLU A 216 38.04 6.96 -3.97
CA GLU A 216 39.35 7.40 -4.50
C GLU A 216 39.99 6.33 -5.41
N GLY A 217 40.48 6.76 -6.58
CA GLY A 217 41.10 5.90 -7.58
C GLY A 217 40.16 5.07 -8.42
N ALA A 218 38.84 5.20 -8.26
CA ALA A 218 37.87 4.55 -9.14
C ALA A 218 37.80 5.25 -10.50
N THR A 219 37.51 4.45 -11.55
CA THR A 219 37.30 4.92 -12.92
C THR A 219 35.80 4.91 -13.22
N VAL A 220 35.25 6.05 -13.63
CA VAL A 220 33.84 6.16 -14.03
C VAL A 220 33.71 5.90 -15.53
N TYR A 221 32.84 4.94 -15.89
CA TYR A 221 32.43 4.66 -17.27
C TYR A 221 31.00 5.18 -17.48
N TYR A 222 30.72 5.71 -18.68
CA TYR A 222 29.38 6.21 -18.98
C TYR A 222 28.92 5.92 -20.42
N THR A 223 27.60 5.88 -20.62
CA THR A 223 26.92 5.80 -21.92
C THR A 223 25.83 6.85 -22.01
N THR A 224 25.38 7.18 -23.23
CA THR A 224 24.35 8.19 -23.50
C THR A 224 23.18 7.64 -24.34
N ASP A 225 23.13 6.32 -24.53
CA ASP A 225 22.18 5.60 -25.42
C ASP A 225 21.33 4.55 -24.68
N GLY A 226 21.37 4.53 -23.35
CA GLY A 226 20.67 3.55 -22.54
C GLY A 226 21.40 2.22 -22.34
N SER A 227 22.54 2.00 -23.03
CA SER A 227 23.34 0.79 -22.86
C SER A 227 24.04 0.76 -21.49
N GLU A 228 24.51 -0.42 -21.09
CA GLU A 228 25.28 -0.58 -19.84
C GLU A 228 26.72 -0.08 -20.03
N PRO A 229 27.22 0.84 -19.17
CA PRO A 229 28.55 1.40 -19.32
C PRO A 229 29.69 0.40 -19.14
N TYR A 230 29.45 -0.63 -18.32
CA TYR A 230 30.47 -1.61 -17.98
C TYR A 230 29.80 -2.94 -17.60
N GLN A 231 30.28 -4.05 -18.17
CA GLN A 231 29.85 -5.41 -17.81
C GLN A 231 30.96 -6.16 -17.10
N LEU A 232 30.68 -6.73 -15.94
CA LEU A 232 31.63 -7.55 -15.19
C LEU A 232 31.97 -8.81 -16.01
N GLY A 233 33.27 -9.11 -16.17
CA GLY A 233 33.73 -10.25 -16.97
C GLY A 233 33.70 -10.03 -18.51
N GLY A 234 33.20 -8.88 -18.98
CA GLY A 234 33.26 -8.48 -20.39
C GLY A 234 34.70 -8.23 -20.88
N ARG A 235 34.98 -8.61 -22.15
CA ARG A 235 36.32 -8.42 -22.71
C ARG A 235 36.72 -6.95 -22.89
N MET A 236 35.74 -6.05 -23.04
CA MET A 236 35.93 -4.61 -23.12
C MET A 236 34.71 -3.86 -22.55
N PRO A 237 34.92 -2.70 -21.86
CA PRO A 237 33.81 -1.85 -21.45
C PRO A 237 33.08 -1.32 -22.67
N THR A 238 31.76 -1.23 -22.59
CA THR A 238 30.89 -0.67 -23.64
C THR A 238 30.83 0.85 -23.57
N GLY A 239 31.03 1.41 -22.36
CA GLY A 239 30.99 2.85 -22.10
C GLY A 239 32.31 3.56 -22.33
N ARG A 240 32.24 4.89 -22.39
CA ARG A 240 33.38 5.79 -22.44
C ARG A 240 33.89 6.04 -21.02
N ILE A 241 35.23 6.19 -20.86
CA ILE A 241 35.83 6.66 -19.62
C ILE A 241 35.52 8.15 -19.45
N TYR A 242 35.01 8.54 -18.28
CA TYR A 242 34.79 9.93 -17.94
C TYR A 242 36.12 10.66 -17.70
N GLN A 243 36.38 11.74 -18.46
CA GLN A 243 37.58 12.57 -18.35
C GLN A 243 37.29 14.08 -18.28
N ALA A 244 36.09 14.46 -18.69
CA ALA A 244 35.65 15.86 -18.73
C ALA A 244 34.11 15.91 -18.71
N PRO A 245 33.48 17.03 -18.32
CA PRO A 245 32.04 17.18 -18.30
C PRO A 245 31.38 16.75 -19.61
N VAL A 246 30.33 15.94 -19.51
CA VAL A 246 29.56 15.42 -20.65
C VAL A 246 28.60 16.51 -21.15
N ARG A 247 28.76 16.93 -22.40
CA ARG A 247 27.88 17.94 -23.02
C ARG A 247 26.60 17.28 -23.47
N ILE A 248 25.46 17.73 -22.93
CA ILE A 248 24.10 17.29 -23.28
C ILE A 248 23.38 18.44 -23.97
N THR A 249 22.96 18.21 -25.22
CA THR A 249 22.31 19.21 -26.08
C THR A 249 20.92 18.81 -26.55
N GLN A 250 20.51 17.59 -26.24
CA GLN A 250 19.24 16.99 -26.61
C GLN A 250 18.83 15.93 -25.58
N THR A 251 17.60 15.45 -25.64
CA THR A 251 17.10 14.39 -24.76
C THR A 251 18.07 13.22 -24.71
N THR A 252 18.57 12.89 -23.51
CA THR A 252 19.64 11.93 -23.29
C THR A 252 19.46 11.16 -22.01
N CYS A 253 19.59 9.83 -22.07
CA CYS A 253 19.69 8.95 -20.90
C CYS A 253 21.17 8.69 -20.62
N LEU A 254 21.73 9.41 -19.67
CA LEU A 254 23.12 9.27 -19.23
C LEU A 254 23.21 8.20 -18.14
N ARG A 255 23.94 7.12 -18.40
CA ARG A 255 24.17 6.03 -17.45
C ARG A 255 25.63 5.99 -17.07
N ALA A 256 25.92 5.80 -15.79
CA ALA A 256 27.31 5.71 -15.33
C ALA A 256 27.50 4.58 -14.29
N LYS A 257 28.71 4.02 -14.28
CA LYS A 257 29.18 3.00 -13.35
C LYS A 257 30.64 3.26 -12.99
N ALA A 258 30.98 3.17 -11.69
CA ALA A 258 32.33 3.33 -11.20
C ALA A 258 32.96 1.95 -10.91
N VAL A 259 34.28 1.82 -11.23
CA VAL A 259 35.01 0.55 -11.15
C VAL A 259 36.39 0.80 -10.56
N LYS A 260 36.84 -0.05 -9.63
CA LYS A 260 38.20 -0.06 -9.10
C LYS A 260 38.70 -1.49 -8.98
N PRO A 261 39.92 -1.81 -9.44
CA PRO A 261 40.46 -3.17 -9.34
C PRO A 261 40.49 -3.68 -7.89
N GLY A 262 40.08 -4.92 -7.66
CA GLY A 262 39.96 -5.55 -6.34
C GLY A 262 38.74 -5.14 -5.53
N TRP A 263 37.96 -4.16 -6.00
CA TRP A 263 36.74 -3.68 -5.37
C TRP A 263 35.50 -4.12 -6.17
N ARG A 264 34.42 -4.33 -5.49
CA ARG A 264 33.14 -4.55 -6.19
C ARG A 264 32.73 -3.28 -6.93
N PRO A 265 32.43 -3.34 -8.24
CA PRO A 265 31.92 -2.20 -9.00
C PRO A 265 30.61 -1.64 -8.42
N SER A 266 30.38 -0.33 -8.57
CA SER A 266 29.13 0.30 -8.16
C SER A 266 27.92 -0.27 -8.94
N SER A 267 26.70 -0.04 -8.42
CA SER A 267 25.48 -0.11 -9.23
C SER A 267 25.53 0.88 -10.39
N ILE A 268 24.65 0.68 -11.39
CA ILE A 268 24.46 1.67 -12.48
C ILE A 268 23.54 2.75 -11.99
N THR A 269 23.98 4.01 -12.05
CA THR A 269 23.14 5.19 -11.85
C THR A 269 22.73 5.74 -13.19
N THR A 270 21.47 6.14 -13.32
CA THR A 270 20.88 6.69 -14.55
C THR A 270 20.29 8.07 -14.28
N HIS A 271 20.62 9.03 -15.13
CA HIS A 271 19.99 10.34 -15.14
C HIS A 271 19.47 10.65 -16.54
N THR A 272 18.16 10.85 -16.66
CA THR A 272 17.49 11.26 -17.89
C THR A 272 17.35 12.78 -17.94
N TYR A 273 17.89 13.37 -18.99
CA TYR A 273 17.80 14.79 -19.30
C TYR A 273 16.80 14.96 -20.45
N LEU A 274 15.62 15.51 -20.15
CA LEU A 274 14.54 15.68 -21.13
C LEU A 274 14.53 17.12 -21.68
N PHE A 275 14.54 17.23 -23.01
CA PHE A 275 14.35 18.49 -23.72
C PHE A 275 12.98 18.43 -24.39
N VAL A 276 12.00 19.14 -23.88
CA VAL A 276 10.61 19.12 -24.35
C VAL A 276 10.52 19.38 -25.86
N ARG A 277 11.32 20.32 -26.38
CA ARG A 277 11.43 20.64 -27.82
C ARG A 277 11.79 19.43 -28.70
N ASP A 278 12.59 18.48 -28.18
CA ASP A 278 12.96 17.28 -28.91
C ASP A 278 11.83 16.26 -28.89
N VAL A 279 11.15 16.15 -27.75
CA VAL A 279 9.96 15.30 -27.58
C VAL A 279 8.85 15.71 -28.55
N VAL A 280 8.53 17.00 -28.63
CA VAL A 280 7.53 17.53 -29.58
C VAL A 280 7.86 17.16 -31.04
N ARG A 281 9.13 17.01 -31.37
CA ARG A 281 9.62 16.68 -32.73
C ARG A 281 9.98 15.20 -32.89
N GLN A 282 9.65 14.37 -31.93
CA GLN A 282 9.98 12.95 -31.93
C GLN A 282 9.39 12.26 -33.15
N SER A 283 10.26 11.71 -34.01
CA SER A 283 9.91 10.83 -35.13
C SER A 283 8.68 11.29 -35.95
N PRO A 284 8.67 12.53 -36.51
CA PRO A 284 7.47 13.10 -37.12
C PRO A 284 7.03 12.36 -38.40
N THR A 285 7.83 11.42 -38.92
CA THR A 285 7.54 10.54 -40.06
C THR A 285 7.33 9.09 -39.61
N GLY A 286 7.21 8.80 -38.32
CA GLY A 286 7.08 7.46 -37.76
C GLY A 286 8.35 6.61 -37.85
N GLN A 287 9.49 7.19 -38.25
CA GLN A 287 10.76 6.47 -38.38
C GLN A 287 11.40 6.24 -36.99
N PRO A 288 12.17 5.14 -36.84
CA PRO A 288 12.92 4.90 -35.61
C PRO A 288 13.81 6.09 -35.22
N PRO A 289 13.99 6.38 -33.93
CA PRO A 289 14.82 7.50 -33.44
C PRO A 289 16.29 7.40 -33.85
N ALA A 290 16.82 6.19 -34.02
CA ALA A 290 18.16 5.90 -34.52
C ALA A 290 18.20 4.54 -35.19
N GLN A 291 19.24 4.29 -35.98
CA GLN A 291 19.39 3.07 -36.77
C GLN A 291 19.36 1.77 -35.93
N VAL A 292 19.75 1.82 -34.67
CA VAL A 292 19.75 0.68 -33.75
C VAL A 292 18.34 0.34 -33.20
N TRP A 293 17.37 1.24 -33.33
CA TRP A 293 15.99 0.99 -32.95
C TRP A 293 15.27 0.21 -34.06
N PRO A 294 14.43 -0.77 -33.72
CA PRO A 294 13.73 -1.54 -34.73
C PRO A 294 12.67 -0.71 -35.45
N SER A 295 12.42 -1.03 -36.72
CA SER A 295 11.37 -0.40 -37.53
C SER A 295 10.18 -1.32 -37.72
N GLY A 296 8.98 -0.79 -37.73
CA GLY A 296 7.75 -1.48 -38.12
C GLY A 296 7.31 -2.52 -37.12
N SER A 297 7.66 -3.79 -37.31
CA SER A 297 7.22 -4.89 -36.44
C SER A 297 8.35 -5.86 -36.15
N VAL A 298 8.43 -6.32 -34.87
CA VAL A 298 9.32 -7.41 -34.44
C VAL A 298 8.45 -8.48 -33.76
N ASN A 299 8.63 -9.74 -34.16
CA ASN A 299 7.82 -10.88 -33.68
C ASN A 299 6.29 -10.65 -33.76
N GLY A 300 5.84 -9.88 -34.77
CA GLY A 300 4.44 -9.52 -34.92
C GLY A 300 3.95 -8.38 -34.01
N GLN A 301 4.79 -7.87 -33.13
CA GLN A 301 4.50 -6.70 -32.31
C GLN A 301 4.72 -5.42 -33.14
N SER A 302 3.68 -4.61 -33.31
CA SER A 302 3.78 -3.28 -33.91
C SER A 302 4.55 -2.33 -32.98
N ILE A 303 5.47 -1.57 -33.59
CA ILE A 303 6.25 -0.56 -32.86
C ILE A 303 6.05 0.77 -33.59
N ASP A 304 5.69 1.77 -32.82
CA ASP A 304 5.45 3.13 -33.27
C ASP A 304 6.23 4.11 -32.40
N TYR A 305 6.78 5.16 -33.00
CA TYR A 305 7.61 6.17 -32.32
C TYR A 305 7.07 7.59 -32.48
N GLY A 306 6.14 7.82 -33.39
CA GLY A 306 5.78 9.14 -33.91
C GLY A 306 5.07 10.01 -32.88
N MET A 307 5.41 11.30 -32.92
CA MET A 307 4.53 12.39 -32.49
C MET A 307 3.90 12.96 -33.75
N ASP A 308 2.57 12.83 -33.91
CA ASP A 308 1.86 13.15 -35.16
C ASP A 308 1.91 14.66 -35.45
N PRO A 309 2.47 15.07 -36.61
CA PRO A 309 2.53 16.45 -36.99
C PRO A 309 1.17 17.14 -37.15
N ASP A 310 0.09 16.40 -37.44
CA ASP A 310 -1.27 16.94 -37.54
C ASP A 310 -1.80 17.42 -36.20
N VAL A 311 -1.34 16.83 -35.10
CA VAL A 311 -1.66 17.28 -33.73
C VAL A 311 -0.65 18.33 -33.26
N VAL A 312 0.66 18.05 -33.43
CA VAL A 312 1.74 18.95 -32.96
C VAL A 312 1.66 20.33 -33.61
N ASN A 313 1.26 20.43 -34.89
CA ASN A 313 1.14 21.70 -35.60
C ASN A 313 -0.29 22.23 -35.67
N ASP A 314 -1.28 21.58 -35.04
CA ASP A 314 -2.66 22.05 -34.97
C ASP A 314 -2.72 23.40 -34.26
N ALA A 315 -3.41 24.35 -34.87
CA ALA A 315 -3.52 25.72 -34.30
C ALA A 315 -4.11 25.77 -32.88
N ARG A 316 -4.86 24.75 -32.47
CA ARG A 316 -5.44 24.60 -31.12
C ARG A 316 -4.42 24.12 -30.09
N TYR A 317 -3.40 23.38 -30.51
CA TYR A 317 -2.54 22.61 -29.60
C TYR A 317 -1.06 22.95 -29.66
N LYS A 318 -0.57 23.48 -30.80
CA LYS A 318 0.86 23.74 -31.05
C LYS A 318 1.55 24.60 -29.95
N ASP A 319 0.83 25.59 -29.41
CA ASP A 319 1.36 26.48 -28.37
C ASP A 319 1.15 25.91 -26.95
N LEU A 320 0.51 24.73 -26.82
CA LEU A 320 0.25 24.02 -25.57
C LEU A 320 1.05 22.71 -25.46
N MET A 321 1.86 22.36 -26.43
CA MET A 321 2.59 21.07 -26.45
C MET A 321 3.61 20.96 -25.31
N ASP A 322 4.31 22.05 -25.00
CA ASP A 322 5.28 22.06 -23.90
C ASP A 322 4.54 21.93 -22.56
N ASP A 323 3.46 22.68 -22.37
CA ASP A 323 2.62 22.58 -21.17
C ASP A 323 2.01 21.18 -21.03
N ALA A 324 1.62 20.56 -22.15
CA ALA A 324 1.05 19.20 -22.13
C ALA A 324 2.06 18.15 -21.66
N LEU A 325 3.32 18.27 -22.04
CA LEU A 325 4.39 17.36 -21.63
C LEU A 325 4.90 17.62 -20.21
N LEU A 326 4.61 18.80 -19.64
CA LEU A 326 4.96 19.22 -18.29
C LEU A 326 3.76 19.22 -17.32
N ALA A 327 2.55 18.83 -17.79
CA ALA A 327 1.33 18.93 -16.99
C ALA A 327 1.28 17.95 -15.82
N ILE A 328 1.99 16.85 -15.89
CA ILE A 328 2.04 15.76 -14.89
C ILE A 328 3.45 15.23 -14.76
N PRO A 329 3.80 14.57 -13.65
CA PRO A 329 5.10 13.92 -13.49
C PRO A 329 5.40 12.89 -14.58
N SER A 330 6.68 12.60 -14.80
CA SER A 330 7.17 11.67 -15.81
C SER A 330 7.92 10.50 -15.20
N ILE A 331 7.67 9.29 -15.70
CA ILE A 331 8.47 8.10 -15.42
C ILE A 331 9.38 7.82 -16.61
N SER A 332 10.70 7.85 -16.39
CA SER A 332 11.70 7.45 -17.39
C SER A 332 12.14 6.00 -17.13
N LEU A 333 12.01 5.17 -18.17
CA LEU A 333 12.38 3.75 -18.17
C LEU A 333 13.60 3.56 -19.07
N VAL A 334 14.75 3.24 -18.49
CA VAL A 334 16.01 3.17 -19.23
C VAL A 334 16.64 1.78 -19.11
N SER A 335 16.87 1.14 -20.25
CA SER A 335 17.57 -0.14 -20.34
C SER A 335 18.22 -0.30 -21.71
N LYS A 336 19.04 -1.32 -21.91
CA LYS A 336 19.54 -1.65 -23.24
C LYS A 336 18.36 -2.00 -24.16
N LEU A 337 18.42 -1.55 -25.40
CA LEU A 337 17.34 -1.75 -26.38
C LEU A 337 16.97 -3.22 -26.60
N ASP A 338 17.93 -4.14 -26.47
CA ASP A 338 17.67 -5.58 -26.59
C ASP A 338 16.70 -6.09 -25.53
N ASN A 339 16.71 -5.51 -24.33
CA ASN A 339 15.74 -5.86 -23.29
C ASN A 339 14.30 -5.48 -23.65
N PHE A 340 14.11 -4.34 -24.33
CA PHE A 340 12.78 -3.91 -24.80
C PHE A 340 12.40 -4.60 -26.11
N PHE A 341 13.23 -4.51 -27.13
CA PHE A 341 12.86 -4.78 -28.52
C PHE A 341 13.71 -5.85 -29.20
N GLY A 342 14.63 -6.50 -28.50
CA GLY A 342 15.44 -7.59 -29.04
C GLY A 342 14.58 -8.75 -29.52
N GLN A 343 14.89 -9.27 -30.74
CA GLN A 343 14.11 -10.34 -31.35
C GLN A 343 14.04 -11.62 -30.51
N GLN A 344 15.06 -11.89 -29.69
CA GLN A 344 15.11 -13.08 -28.79
C GLN A 344 14.73 -12.76 -27.36
N ASN A 345 15.17 -11.63 -26.83
CA ASN A 345 15.13 -11.31 -25.42
C ASN A 345 14.20 -10.15 -25.04
N GLY A 346 13.70 -9.41 -26.03
CA GLY A 346 12.91 -8.21 -25.82
C GLY A 346 11.52 -8.53 -25.25
N PHE A 347 11.26 -8.12 -24.02
CA PHE A 347 9.99 -8.40 -23.38
C PHE A 347 8.81 -7.70 -24.08
N TYR A 348 9.02 -6.54 -24.67
CA TYR A 348 7.98 -5.77 -25.37
C TYR A 348 7.53 -6.46 -26.67
N VAL A 349 8.45 -7.07 -27.40
CA VAL A 349 8.19 -7.79 -28.65
C VAL A 349 7.86 -9.28 -28.45
N HIS A 350 7.84 -9.72 -27.20
CA HIS A 350 7.28 -10.98 -26.73
C HIS A 350 6.11 -10.72 -25.77
N ALA A 351 5.28 -9.74 -26.08
CA ALA A 351 4.25 -9.23 -25.18
C ALA A 351 3.28 -10.32 -24.67
N SER A 352 3.05 -11.40 -25.41
CA SER A 352 2.23 -12.54 -24.99
C SER A 352 2.91 -13.46 -23.97
N SER A 353 4.23 -13.37 -23.82
CA SER A 353 5.01 -14.20 -22.88
C SER A 353 4.85 -13.71 -21.46
N GLN A 354 4.84 -14.64 -20.50
CA GLN A 354 4.54 -14.39 -19.10
C GLN A 354 5.60 -15.00 -18.17
N GLY A 355 5.53 -14.65 -16.91
CA GLY A 355 6.39 -15.18 -15.87
C GLY A 355 7.74 -14.46 -15.73
N ARG A 356 8.50 -14.85 -14.70
CA ARG A 356 9.79 -14.22 -14.31
C ARG A 356 10.84 -14.31 -15.43
N ALA A 357 10.83 -15.36 -16.24
CA ALA A 357 11.75 -15.52 -17.37
C ALA A 357 11.70 -14.38 -18.42
N TRP A 358 10.62 -13.59 -18.41
CA TRP A 358 10.44 -12.44 -19.32
C TRP A 358 10.62 -11.09 -18.61
N GLU A 359 11.04 -11.10 -17.35
CA GLU A 359 11.43 -9.89 -16.62
C GLU A 359 12.82 -9.44 -17.07
N ARG A 360 13.01 -8.14 -17.25
CA ARG A 360 14.28 -7.55 -17.71
C ARG A 360 14.68 -6.40 -16.83
N PRO A 361 15.98 -6.20 -16.58
CA PRO A 361 16.46 -5.07 -15.79
C PRO A 361 16.14 -3.74 -16.47
N VAL A 362 15.72 -2.77 -15.68
CA VAL A 362 15.42 -1.39 -16.08
C VAL A 362 15.84 -0.41 -14.99
N SER A 363 16.30 0.76 -15.34
CA SER A 363 16.41 1.89 -14.45
C SER A 363 15.12 2.71 -14.53
N VAL A 364 14.52 3.02 -13.38
CA VAL A 364 13.27 3.76 -13.26
C VAL A 364 13.55 5.08 -12.59
N GLU A 365 13.11 6.18 -13.19
CA GLU A 365 13.27 7.52 -12.63
C GLU A 365 11.91 8.23 -12.58
N LEU A 366 11.63 8.91 -11.47
CA LEU A 366 10.54 9.88 -11.37
C LEU A 366 11.12 11.28 -11.59
N LEU A 367 10.54 12.01 -12.52
CA LEU A 367 10.92 13.38 -12.89
C LEU A 367 9.71 14.29 -12.72
N ASN A 368 9.82 15.24 -11.76
CA ASN A 368 8.77 16.21 -11.50
C ASN A 368 9.04 17.50 -12.30
N PRO A 369 8.06 18.02 -13.05
CA PRO A 369 8.24 19.23 -13.86
C PRO A 369 8.55 20.49 -13.04
N ASP A 370 8.11 20.54 -11.79
CA ASP A 370 8.37 21.65 -10.85
C ASP A 370 9.75 21.56 -10.18
N GLY A 371 10.53 20.51 -10.47
CA GLY A 371 11.84 20.28 -9.88
C GLY A 371 11.81 19.73 -8.45
N SER A 372 10.64 19.36 -7.95
CA SER A 372 10.54 18.68 -6.64
C SER A 372 11.25 17.32 -6.67
N GLU A 373 11.57 16.80 -5.50
CA GLU A 373 12.29 15.54 -5.35
C GLU A 373 11.58 14.40 -6.06
N GLY A 374 12.32 13.61 -6.82
CA GLY A 374 11.91 12.35 -7.43
C GLY A 374 12.87 11.25 -7.02
N PHE A 375 12.78 10.09 -7.65
CA PHE A 375 13.67 8.96 -7.34
C PHE A 375 14.34 8.41 -8.61
N GLN A 376 15.42 7.65 -8.39
CA GLN A 376 15.99 6.70 -9.35
C GLN A 376 16.23 5.37 -8.64
N ILE A 377 15.69 4.30 -9.22
CA ILE A 377 15.85 2.95 -8.71
C ILE A 377 16.03 1.97 -9.87
N ASN A 378 16.85 0.93 -9.67
CA ASN A 378 16.94 -0.18 -10.61
C ASN A 378 15.88 -1.24 -10.24
N ALA A 379 15.20 -1.78 -11.25
CA ALA A 379 14.05 -2.67 -11.09
C ALA A 379 14.00 -3.71 -12.21
N GLY A 380 13.14 -4.70 -12.06
CA GLY A 380 12.68 -5.56 -13.14
C GLY A 380 11.48 -4.97 -13.85
N ILE A 381 11.34 -5.22 -15.16
CA ILE A 381 10.18 -4.77 -15.94
C ILE A 381 9.69 -5.88 -16.86
N ARG A 382 8.36 -5.99 -17.00
CA ARG A 382 7.71 -6.82 -18.04
C ARG A 382 6.35 -6.25 -18.47
N VAL A 383 5.80 -6.76 -19.58
CA VAL A 383 4.44 -6.42 -20.01
C VAL A 383 3.44 -7.04 -19.03
N ARG A 384 2.43 -6.26 -18.63
CA ARG A 384 1.27 -6.71 -17.83
C ARG A 384 0.03 -6.90 -18.71
N GLY A 385 -1.00 -7.56 -18.15
CA GLY A 385 -2.32 -7.74 -18.75
C GLY A 385 -2.55 -9.13 -19.33
N GLY A 386 -3.74 -9.34 -19.85
CA GLY A 386 -4.18 -10.57 -20.52
C GLY A 386 -4.38 -10.32 -22.02
N PHE A 387 -5.61 -10.00 -22.41
CA PHE A 387 -5.98 -9.72 -23.81
C PHE A 387 -5.20 -8.57 -24.45
N SER A 388 -4.82 -7.59 -23.66
CA SER A 388 -4.02 -6.41 -24.06
C SER A 388 -2.63 -6.72 -24.58
N ARG A 389 -2.12 -7.94 -24.40
CA ARG A 389 -0.78 -8.38 -24.86
C ARG A 389 -0.71 -8.69 -26.36
N THR A 390 -1.76 -8.45 -27.12
CA THR A 390 -1.78 -8.73 -28.56
C THR A 390 -0.78 -7.86 -29.33
N GLY A 391 -0.13 -8.44 -30.35
CA GLY A 391 0.93 -7.78 -31.12
C GLY A 391 0.47 -6.57 -31.95
N ASN A 392 -0.84 -6.44 -32.24
CA ASN A 392 -1.37 -5.27 -32.94
C ASN A 392 -1.67 -4.08 -31.99
N ASN A 393 -1.45 -4.23 -30.69
CA ASN A 393 -1.49 -3.15 -29.71
C ASN A 393 -0.08 -2.56 -29.55
N PRO A 394 0.20 -1.35 -30.04
CA PRO A 394 1.54 -0.77 -29.96
C PRO A 394 1.88 -0.20 -28.58
N LYS A 395 0.89 -0.03 -27.69
CA LYS A 395 1.05 0.53 -26.35
C LYS A 395 0.62 -0.50 -25.30
N HIS A 396 1.56 -0.98 -24.49
CA HIS A 396 1.31 -1.98 -23.46
C HIS A 396 1.36 -1.40 -22.05
N GLY A 397 0.53 -1.91 -21.16
CA GLY A 397 0.72 -1.75 -19.72
C GLY A 397 1.96 -2.52 -19.26
N LEU A 398 2.68 -1.95 -18.30
CA LEU A 398 3.94 -2.45 -17.78
C LEU A 398 3.81 -2.76 -16.29
N ARG A 399 4.71 -3.61 -15.78
CA ARG A 399 4.86 -3.87 -14.35
C ARG A 399 6.31 -3.74 -13.97
N LEU A 400 6.55 -2.99 -12.90
CA LEU A 400 7.83 -2.83 -12.26
C LEU A 400 7.91 -3.77 -11.05
N PHE A 401 9.08 -4.38 -10.84
CA PHE A 401 9.38 -5.25 -9.71
C PHE A 401 10.63 -4.73 -9.02
N PHE A 402 10.50 -4.37 -7.77
CA PHE A 402 11.63 -3.98 -6.96
C PHE A 402 12.14 -5.24 -6.25
N ARG A 403 13.30 -5.69 -6.67
CA ARG A 403 13.89 -6.95 -6.21
C ARG A 403 15.39 -6.79 -6.00
N PRO A 404 15.95 -7.52 -5.05
CA PRO A 404 17.38 -7.45 -4.74
C PRO A 404 18.29 -7.69 -5.95
N GLU A 405 17.90 -8.54 -6.88
CA GLU A 405 18.67 -8.83 -8.09
C GLU A 405 18.88 -7.64 -9.03
N TYR A 406 18.03 -6.60 -8.91
CA TYR A 406 18.14 -5.37 -9.72
C TYR A 406 18.68 -4.19 -8.92
N GLY A 407 18.39 -4.13 -7.63
CA GLY A 407 18.71 -3.01 -6.75
C GLY A 407 18.00 -3.16 -5.40
N PRO A 408 17.59 -2.07 -4.75
CA PRO A 408 16.82 -2.14 -3.50
C PRO A 408 15.57 -3.01 -3.65
N PRO A 409 15.22 -3.85 -2.64
CA PRO A 409 14.10 -4.79 -2.71
C PRO A 409 12.73 -4.11 -2.65
N LYS A 410 12.71 -2.82 -2.31
CA LYS A 410 11.50 -1.99 -2.30
C LYS A 410 11.79 -0.60 -2.84
N LEU A 411 10.83 -0.02 -3.52
CA LEU A 411 10.82 1.42 -3.74
C LEU A 411 10.41 2.10 -2.44
N LYS A 412 11.28 2.91 -1.86
CA LYS A 412 11.00 3.76 -0.68
C LYS A 412 10.75 5.19 -1.16
N PHE A 413 9.50 5.51 -1.43
CA PHE A 413 9.06 6.82 -1.91
C PHE A 413 7.53 6.95 -1.77
N PRO A 414 6.98 8.07 -1.25
CA PRO A 414 5.54 8.26 -1.07
C PRO A 414 4.83 8.54 -2.40
N LEU A 415 4.73 7.50 -3.25
CA LEU A 415 4.21 7.60 -4.63
C LEU A 415 2.77 8.13 -4.69
N PHE A 416 2.00 7.91 -3.63
CA PHE A 416 0.61 8.34 -3.51
C PHE A 416 0.42 9.48 -2.49
N GLY A 417 1.51 10.07 -1.99
CA GLY A 417 1.47 11.07 -0.92
C GLY A 417 0.92 10.48 0.37
N ASP A 418 0.21 11.30 1.14
CA ASP A 418 -0.34 10.91 2.45
C ASP A 418 -1.48 9.87 2.36
N GLU A 419 -1.97 9.55 1.15
CA GLU A 419 -3.01 8.53 0.95
C GLU A 419 -2.45 7.10 0.96
N GLY A 420 -1.15 6.90 0.87
CA GLY A 420 -0.53 5.59 0.63
C GLY A 420 0.72 5.32 1.44
N THR A 421 1.14 4.06 1.42
CA THR A 421 2.46 3.66 1.92
C THR A 421 3.58 4.34 1.14
N ASP A 422 4.75 4.43 1.74
CA ASP A 422 5.99 4.88 1.11
C ASP A 422 6.89 3.74 0.62
N GLN A 423 6.43 2.47 0.72
CA GLN A 423 7.21 1.29 0.37
C GLN A 423 6.45 0.33 -0.55
N PHE A 424 7.06 -0.03 -1.69
CA PHE A 424 6.43 -0.88 -2.70
C PHE A 424 7.38 -1.98 -3.19
N GLU A 425 6.91 -3.22 -3.24
CA GLU A 425 7.61 -4.36 -3.88
C GLU A 425 7.37 -4.38 -5.41
N ASN A 426 6.25 -3.86 -5.87
CA ASN A 426 5.91 -3.74 -7.28
C ASN A 426 4.89 -2.63 -7.54
N ILE A 427 4.87 -2.11 -8.76
CA ILE A 427 3.90 -1.12 -9.23
C ILE A 427 3.53 -1.42 -10.68
N ASP A 428 2.25 -1.39 -11.01
CA ASP A 428 1.78 -1.42 -12.39
C ASP A 428 1.80 0.00 -12.98
N LEU A 429 2.36 0.14 -14.17
CA LEU A 429 2.17 1.30 -15.05
C LEU A 429 1.14 0.90 -16.11
N ARG A 430 -0.08 1.36 -15.92
CA ARG A 430 -1.21 1.01 -16.77
C ARG A 430 -1.51 2.10 -17.78
N CYS A 431 -1.81 1.70 -19.00
CA CYS A 431 -2.39 2.57 -20.02
C CYS A 431 -3.79 2.12 -20.36
N SER A 432 -4.61 2.99 -20.91
CA SER A 432 -5.92 2.64 -21.45
C SER A 432 -5.77 1.55 -22.53
N GLN A 433 -6.61 0.53 -22.48
CA GLN A 433 -6.53 -0.63 -23.36
C GLN A 433 -7.81 -0.77 -24.18
N ASN A 434 -8.90 -1.25 -23.57
CA ASN A 434 -10.19 -1.26 -24.23
C ASN A 434 -10.66 0.16 -24.46
N TYR A 435 -11.29 0.38 -25.61
CA TYR A 435 -11.75 1.71 -26.05
C TYR A 435 -10.63 2.75 -26.23
N SER A 436 -9.36 2.32 -26.30
CA SER A 436 -8.22 3.22 -26.46
C SER A 436 -7.98 3.64 -27.93
N TRP A 437 -7.29 4.75 -28.09
CA TRP A 437 -6.82 5.19 -29.41
C TRP A 437 -5.76 4.25 -29.97
N SER A 438 -4.83 3.82 -29.15
CA SER A 438 -3.68 3.00 -29.55
C SER A 438 -4.05 1.57 -29.96
N PHE A 439 -5.05 0.96 -29.31
CA PHE A 439 -5.39 -0.44 -29.54
C PHE A 439 -6.59 -0.60 -30.47
N GLN A 440 -7.74 -0.04 -30.11
CA GLN A 440 -8.99 -0.23 -30.85
C GLN A 440 -9.31 0.91 -31.81
N GLY A 441 -8.64 2.04 -31.69
CA GLY A 441 -8.97 3.25 -32.45
C GLY A 441 -10.38 3.75 -32.08
N ASP A 442 -10.72 3.73 -30.81
CA ASP A 442 -12.05 4.05 -30.33
C ASP A 442 -12.12 5.48 -29.78
N ARG A 443 -13.23 6.19 -30.12
CA ARG A 443 -13.50 7.54 -29.63
C ARG A 443 -13.84 7.62 -28.16
N GLN A 444 -14.13 6.50 -27.52
CA GLN A 444 -14.55 6.42 -26.12
C GLN A 444 -13.34 6.34 -25.16
N ASN A 445 -12.13 6.63 -25.62
CA ASN A 445 -10.96 6.72 -24.76
C ASN A 445 -11.13 7.82 -23.69
N THR A 446 -10.86 7.51 -22.41
CA THR A 446 -11.01 8.48 -21.32
C THR A 446 -9.85 8.51 -20.35
N ASP A 447 -9.17 7.40 -20.14
CA ASP A 447 -8.15 7.17 -19.09
C ASP A 447 -8.65 7.37 -17.64
N VAL A 448 -9.98 7.57 -17.42
CA VAL A 448 -10.55 7.82 -16.09
C VAL A 448 -11.55 6.77 -15.60
N ARG A 449 -12.00 5.81 -16.43
CA ARG A 449 -13.06 4.86 -16.05
C ARG A 449 -12.65 3.96 -14.88
N GLU A 450 -11.49 3.36 -14.99
CA GLU A 450 -11.00 2.45 -13.94
C GLU A 450 -10.70 3.21 -12.65
N VAL A 451 -10.09 4.38 -12.76
CA VAL A 451 -9.77 5.23 -11.60
C VAL A 451 -11.04 5.66 -10.85
N PHE A 452 -12.13 5.94 -11.58
CA PHE A 452 -13.43 6.27 -10.99
C PHE A 452 -13.93 5.18 -10.03
N SER A 453 -13.87 3.90 -10.43
CA SER A 453 -14.33 2.78 -9.60
C SER A 453 -13.45 2.59 -8.37
N ARG A 454 -12.13 2.74 -8.51
CA ARG A 454 -11.16 2.62 -7.41
C ARG A 454 -11.31 3.75 -6.39
N ASP A 455 -11.40 5.00 -6.85
CA ASP A 455 -11.63 6.16 -5.97
C ASP A 455 -12.93 6.00 -5.20
N LEU A 456 -13.98 5.54 -5.88
CA LEU A 456 -15.28 5.33 -5.26
C LEU A 456 -15.22 4.28 -4.15
N GLN A 457 -14.49 3.17 -4.37
CA GLN A 457 -14.27 2.15 -3.34
C GLN A 457 -13.58 2.74 -2.09
N GLY A 458 -12.53 3.53 -2.28
CA GLY A 458 -11.86 4.21 -1.17
C GLY A 458 -12.75 5.25 -0.46
N GLU A 459 -13.54 6.01 -1.23
CA GLU A 459 -14.48 6.99 -0.66
C GLU A 459 -15.64 6.33 0.12
N MET A 460 -15.97 5.05 -0.17
CA MET A 460 -16.92 4.24 0.61
C MET A 460 -16.34 3.74 1.93
N GLY A 461 -15.01 3.84 2.11
CA GLY A 461 -14.31 3.40 3.32
C GLY A 461 -13.68 2.02 3.21
N ASP A 462 -13.76 1.38 2.05
CA ASP A 462 -13.21 0.05 1.81
C ASP A 462 -11.73 0.11 1.41
N PRO A 463 -10.96 -0.97 1.63
CA PRO A 463 -9.62 -1.10 1.09
C PRO A 463 -9.63 -0.97 -0.43
N TYR A 464 -8.77 -0.13 -0.98
CA TYR A 464 -8.74 0.16 -2.42
C TYR A 464 -7.31 0.33 -2.91
N THR A 465 -7.10 0.19 -4.22
CA THR A 465 -5.81 0.38 -4.85
C THR A 465 -5.72 1.76 -5.51
N ARG A 466 -4.68 2.52 -5.16
CA ARG A 466 -4.50 3.93 -5.54
C ARG A 466 -3.94 4.08 -6.94
N SER A 467 -4.11 5.26 -7.53
CA SER A 467 -3.62 5.59 -8.87
C SER A 467 -3.16 7.04 -8.98
N ARG A 468 -2.06 7.27 -9.71
CA ARG A 468 -1.57 8.60 -10.13
C ARG A 468 -1.21 8.55 -11.61
N TYR A 469 -1.30 9.67 -12.31
CA TYR A 469 -1.00 9.78 -13.74
C TYR A 469 0.44 10.22 -13.99
N TYR A 470 1.03 9.65 -15.05
CA TYR A 470 2.41 9.93 -15.46
C TYR A 470 2.53 9.95 -16.98
N HIS A 471 3.42 10.79 -17.48
CA HIS A 471 4.02 10.57 -18.79
C HIS A 471 5.09 9.49 -18.68
N VAL A 472 5.10 8.53 -19.60
CA VAL A 472 6.13 7.48 -19.62
C VAL A 472 7.06 7.72 -20.79
N TYR A 473 8.37 7.57 -20.54
CA TYR A 473 9.43 7.61 -21.52
C TYR A 473 10.18 6.28 -21.54
N ILE A 474 10.52 5.78 -22.72
CA ILE A 474 11.37 4.60 -22.92
C ILE A 474 12.67 5.05 -23.60
N ASN A 475 13.79 4.95 -22.90
CA ASN A 475 15.10 5.44 -23.37
C ASN A 475 15.02 6.86 -23.96
N GLY A 476 14.33 7.77 -23.26
CA GLY A 476 14.15 9.16 -23.67
C GLY A 476 13.09 9.40 -24.75
N GLN A 477 12.47 8.35 -25.31
CA GLN A 477 11.35 8.51 -26.24
C GLN A 477 10.04 8.57 -25.49
N TYR A 478 9.21 9.57 -25.75
CA TYR A 478 7.89 9.69 -25.16
C TYR A 478 7.01 8.52 -25.58
N TRP A 479 6.44 7.82 -24.61
CA TRP A 479 5.65 6.62 -24.85
C TRP A 479 4.15 6.80 -24.55
N GLY A 480 3.76 7.91 -23.94
CA GLY A 480 2.37 8.30 -23.73
C GLY A 480 1.97 8.45 -22.27
N LEU A 481 0.67 8.66 -22.07
CA LEU A 481 0.03 8.82 -20.78
C LEU A 481 -0.22 7.44 -20.13
N TYR A 482 0.20 7.28 -18.88
CA TYR A 482 0.00 6.09 -18.05
C TYR A 482 -0.53 6.47 -16.68
N GLN A 483 -1.01 5.48 -15.95
CA GLN A 483 -1.31 5.63 -14.53
C GLN A 483 -0.56 4.55 -13.75
N SER A 484 -0.01 4.92 -12.58
CA SER A 484 0.45 3.92 -11.61
C SER A 484 -0.73 3.25 -10.94
N GLN A 485 -0.58 2.00 -10.56
CA GLN A 485 -1.56 1.27 -9.77
C GLN A 485 -0.86 0.36 -8.77
N GLU A 486 -1.38 0.36 -7.55
CA GLU A 486 -1.12 -0.69 -6.59
C GLU A 486 -1.79 -1.99 -7.02
N ARG A 487 -1.37 -3.08 -6.46
CA ARG A 487 -2.00 -4.38 -6.63
C ARG A 487 -2.54 -4.89 -5.31
N ALA A 488 -3.72 -5.47 -5.36
CA ALA A 488 -4.28 -6.23 -4.25
C ALA A 488 -3.52 -7.56 -4.13
N GLU A 489 -2.40 -7.56 -3.41
CA GLU A 489 -1.52 -8.70 -3.11
C GLU A 489 -1.21 -8.74 -1.61
N ALA A 490 -0.53 -9.78 -1.14
CA ALA A 490 -0.20 -9.94 0.28
C ALA A 490 0.67 -8.78 0.82
N SER A 491 1.61 -8.27 0.02
CA SER A 491 2.43 -7.10 0.40
C SER A 491 1.61 -5.82 0.56
N TYR A 492 0.59 -5.61 -0.28
CA TYR A 492 -0.38 -4.53 -0.11
C TYR A 492 -1.15 -4.69 1.21
N ALA A 493 -1.64 -5.91 1.47
CA ALA A 493 -2.41 -6.19 2.68
C ALA A 493 -1.59 -5.93 3.95
N ALA A 494 -0.35 -6.38 4.00
CA ALA A 494 0.56 -6.12 5.12
C ALA A 494 0.78 -4.61 5.32
N SER A 495 0.92 -3.83 4.24
CA SER A 495 1.15 -2.38 4.33
C SER A 495 -0.07 -1.58 4.82
N TYR A 496 -1.31 -2.01 4.50
CA TYR A 496 -2.53 -1.23 4.76
C TYR A 496 -3.46 -1.85 5.79
N LEU A 497 -3.41 -3.18 5.98
CA LEU A 497 -4.28 -3.90 6.90
C LEU A 497 -3.52 -4.46 8.11
N GLY A 498 -2.18 -4.31 8.10
CA GLY A 498 -1.28 -4.75 9.16
C GLY A 498 -0.94 -6.23 9.12
N GLY A 499 -0.12 -6.72 10.06
CA GLY A 499 0.40 -8.08 10.07
C GLY A 499 1.47 -8.33 9.01
N ASP A 500 1.84 -9.58 8.81
CA ASP A 500 2.83 -10.00 7.85
C ASP A 500 2.19 -10.46 6.54
N LYS A 501 2.88 -10.36 5.42
CA LYS A 501 2.35 -10.80 4.12
C LYS A 501 2.03 -12.29 4.08
N GLU A 502 2.72 -13.09 4.88
CA GLU A 502 2.51 -14.52 5.05
C GLU A 502 1.17 -14.86 5.74
N ASP A 503 0.53 -13.90 6.40
CA ASP A 503 -0.78 -14.05 7.05
C ASP A 503 -1.95 -14.05 6.06
N TYR A 504 -1.70 -13.65 4.82
CA TYR A 504 -2.76 -13.35 3.87
C TYR A 504 -2.95 -14.41 2.79
N ASP A 505 -4.23 -14.71 2.52
CA ASP A 505 -4.67 -15.38 1.30
C ASP A 505 -5.13 -14.35 0.29
N VAL A 506 -4.62 -14.42 -0.94
CA VAL A 506 -5.04 -13.55 -2.05
C VAL A 506 -5.54 -14.37 -3.20
N ILE A 507 -6.76 -14.12 -3.63
CA ILE A 507 -7.38 -14.79 -4.79
C ILE A 507 -7.48 -13.87 -5.99
N LYS A 508 -7.45 -14.46 -7.16
CA LYS A 508 -7.79 -13.77 -8.43
C LYS A 508 -8.45 -14.73 -9.41
N SER A 509 -9.11 -14.16 -10.44
CA SER A 509 -9.48 -14.92 -11.63
C SER A 509 -8.29 -15.09 -12.56
N GLU A 510 -8.00 -16.34 -12.99
CA GLU A 510 -6.91 -16.67 -13.89
C GLU A 510 -7.24 -16.31 -15.34
N SER A 511 -6.34 -15.64 -16.02
CA SER A 511 -6.50 -15.28 -17.44
C SER A 511 -6.60 -16.54 -18.32
N GLY A 512 -7.62 -16.61 -19.16
CA GLY A 512 -7.86 -17.70 -20.11
C GLY A 512 -8.72 -18.83 -19.58
N SER A 513 -8.49 -19.34 -18.36
CA SER A 513 -9.36 -20.33 -17.72
C SER A 513 -10.55 -19.69 -17.02
N TYR A 514 -10.39 -18.45 -16.56
CA TYR A 514 -11.34 -17.68 -15.74
C TYR A 514 -11.73 -18.42 -14.43
N SER A 515 -10.90 -19.35 -14.00
CA SER A 515 -11.05 -20.02 -12.71
C SER A 515 -10.40 -19.21 -11.61
N ILE A 516 -10.93 -19.30 -10.40
CA ILE A 516 -10.31 -18.71 -9.23
C ILE A 516 -9.06 -19.50 -8.85
N THR A 517 -7.99 -18.77 -8.60
CA THR A 517 -6.69 -19.28 -8.12
C THR A 517 -6.15 -18.31 -7.06
N ASN A 518 -5.19 -18.76 -6.28
CA ASN A 518 -4.46 -17.87 -5.36
C ASN A 518 -3.19 -17.30 -6.02
N THR A 519 -2.80 -16.11 -5.59
CA THR A 519 -1.47 -15.54 -5.87
C THR A 519 -0.57 -15.63 -4.66
N ASP A 520 -1.16 -15.59 -3.47
CA ASP A 520 -0.49 -15.66 -2.18
C ASP A 520 -1.31 -16.57 -1.26
N GLY A 521 -0.68 -17.18 -0.25
CA GLY A 521 -1.32 -18.06 0.68
C GLY A 521 -2.01 -19.27 0.01
N ASN A 522 -3.24 -19.56 0.40
CA ASN A 522 -3.98 -20.72 -0.07
C ASN A 522 -5.47 -20.45 -0.35
N LEU A 523 -6.25 -21.45 -0.71
CA LEU A 523 -7.68 -21.32 -1.03
C LEU A 523 -8.61 -21.83 0.07
N ASP A 524 -8.11 -22.21 1.25
CA ASP A 524 -8.89 -22.92 2.25
C ASP A 524 -10.00 -22.08 2.87
N ALA A 525 -9.72 -20.81 3.20
CA ALA A 525 -10.72 -19.88 3.72
C ALA A 525 -11.79 -19.59 2.65
N TYR A 526 -11.38 -19.42 1.40
CA TYR A 526 -12.31 -19.23 0.28
C TYR A 526 -13.19 -20.46 0.04
N ARG A 527 -12.62 -21.64 0.23
CA ARG A 527 -13.36 -22.90 0.15
C ARG A 527 -14.40 -23.00 1.27
N ARG A 528 -14.06 -22.61 2.51
CA ARG A 528 -15.03 -22.58 3.61
C ARG A 528 -16.19 -21.62 3.33
N LEU A 529 -15.91 -20.44 2.76
CA LEU A 529 -16.96 -19.51 2.35
C LEU A 529 -17.88 -20.12 1.25
N TYR A 530 -17.29 -20.74 0.23
CA TYR A 530 -18.03 -21.46 -0.80
C TYR A 530 -18.93 -22.56 -0.21
N ASP A 531 -18.38 -23.42 0.64
CA ASP A 531 -19.10 -24.52 1.23
C ASP A 531 -20.26 -24.05 2.11
N ALA A 532 -20.09 -22.94 2.84
CA ALA A 532 -21.15 -22.28 3.59
C ALA A 532 -22.25 -21.72 2.68
N ALA A 533 -21.86 -21.07 1.58
CA ALA A 533 -22.81 -20.53 0.59
C ALA A 533 -23.64 -21.65 -0.07
N MET A 534 -23.01 -22.77 -0.41
CA MET A 534 -23.67 -23.95 -1.00
C MET A 534 -24.63 -24.65 -0.04
N GLN A 535 -24.46 -24.49 1.28
CA GLN A 535 -25.42 -24.99 2.29
C GLN A 535 -26.68 -24.13 2.39
N GLY A 536 -26.72 -22.97 1.73
CA GLY A 536 -27.81 -22.02 1.68
C GLY A 536 -27.78 -20.96 2.77
N LEU A 537 -27.68 -19.69 2.36
CA LEU A 537 -27.57 -18.51 3.21
C LEU A 537 -28.91 -17.82 3.51
N GLY A 538 -30.05 -18.43 3.16
CA GLY A 538 -31.38 -17.98 3.56
C GLY A 538 -31.69 -18.22 5.04
N ASN A 539 -30.91 -19.09 5.69
CA ASN A 539 -31.00 -19.31 7.13
C ASN A 539 -30.18 -18.22 7.87
N SER A 540 -30.83 -17.48 8.76
CA SER A 540 -30.21 -16.37 9.50
C SER A 540 -29.00 -16.82 10.32
N GLU A 541 -29.05 -18.01 10.96
CA GLU A 541 -27.93 -18.53 11.74
C GLU A 541 -26.66 -18.71 10.89
N ARG A 542 -26.78 -19.27 9.67
CA ARG A 542 -25.62 -19.44 8.77
C ARG A 542 -25.14 -18.11 8.22
N TYR A 543 -26.05 -17.23 7.90
CA TYR A 543 -25.73 -15.89 7.39
C TYR A 543 -24.92 -15.07 8.41
N TYR A 544 -25.36 -15.03 9.66
CA TYR A 544 -24.62 -14.31 10.71
C TYR A 544 -23.32 -15.03 11.08
N ARG A 545 -23.31 -16.38 11.09
CA ARG A 545 -22.13 -17.16 11.42
C ARG A 545 -20.94 -16.88 10.50
N ILE A 546 -21.15 -16.75 9.18
CA ILE A 546 -20.04 -16.44 8.24
C ILE A 546 -19.50 -15.02 8.41
N GLN A 547 -20.18 -14.17 9.15
CA GLN A 547 -19.77 -12.83 9.55
C GLN A 547 -19.12 -12.81 10.94
N GLY A 548 -18.90 -13.97 11.59
CA GLY A 548 -18.42 -14.03 12.96
C GLY A 548 -19.43 -13.61 14.02
N GLN A 549 -20.75 -13.76 13.74
CA GLN A 549 -21.84 -13.24 14.57
C GLN A 549 -22.83 -14.32 14.97
N ASN A 550 -23.52 -14.07 16.08
CA ASN A 550 -24.74 -14.78 16.48
C ASN A 550 -25.96 -14.35 15.63
N PRO A 551 -27.08 -15.12 15.63
CA PRO A 551 -28.30 -14.74 14.88
C PRO A 551 -28.94 -13.41 15.29
N ASP A 552 -28.59 -12.86 16.41
CA ASP A 552 -29.02 -11.52 16.88
C ASP A 552 -28.10 -10.38 16.37
N GLY A 553 -27.07 -10.71 15.56
CA GLY A 553 -26.11 -9.75 15.02
C GLY A 553 -24.96 -9.42 15.97
N MET A 554 -24.92 -9.99 17.18
CA MET A 554 -23.83 -9.72 18.13
C MET A 554 -22.57 -10.53 17.76
N PRO A 555 -21.37 -9.93 17.84
CA PRO A 555 -20.11 -10.63 17.57
C PRO A 555 -19.95 -11.90 18.41
N ASN A 556 -19.40 -12.95 17.82
CA ASN A 556 -19.09 -14.20 18.50
C ASN A 556 -17.64 -14.61 18.21
N PRO A 557 -16.72 -14.46 19.20
CA PRO A 557 -15.31 -14.81 19.01
C PRO A 557 -15.04 -16.29 18.68
N GLY A 558 -16.03 -17.15 18.88
CA GLY A 558 -15.94 -18.58 18.51
C GLY A 558 -16.28 -18.85 17.05
N TYR A 559 -16.65 -17.85 16.27
CA TYR A 559 -16.99 -17.97 14.86
C TYR A 559 -15.96 -17.22 14.00
N GLU A 560 -15.46 -17.90 13.00
CA GLU A 560 -14.58 -17.30 12.00
C GLU A 560 -15.38 -16.31 11.14
N ARG A 561 -14.88 -15.07 10.98
CA ARG A 561 -15.45 -14.10 10.04
C ARG A 561 -14.91 -14.38 8.66
N LEU A 562 -15.69 -15.08 7.83
CA LEU A 562 -15.34 -15.42 6.43
C LEU A 562 -15.79 -14.33 5.45
N LEU A 563 -16.82 -13.56 5.78
CA LEU A 563 -17.39 -12.55 4.90
C LEU A 563 -17.41 -11.19 5.58
N ASP A 564 -16.81 -10.22 4.93
CA ASP A 564 -17.10 -8.81 5.15
C ASP A 564 -18.31 -8.46 4.28
N VAL A 565 -19.45 -8.26 4.93
CA VAL A 565 -20.69 -8.06 4.22
C VAL A 565 -20.84 -6.63 3.70
N ASP A 566 -20.25 -5.66 4.40
CA ASP A 566 -20.25 -4.25 3.99
C ASP A 566 -19.40 -4.07 2.73
N ASP A 567 -18.18 -4.59 2.73
CA ASP A 567 -17.28 -4.61 1.55
C ASP A 567 -17.95 -5.31 0.35
N LEU A 568 -18.56 -6.49 0.55
CA LEU A 568 -19.26 -7.17 -0.54
C LEU A 568 -20.39 -6.32 -1.12
N ILE A 569 -21.18 -5.66 -0.29
CA ILE A 569 -22.30 -4.82 -0.71
C ILE A 569 -21.78 -3.62 -1.50
N ASP A 570 -20.82 -2.89 -0.99
CA ASP A 570 -20.28 -1.68 -1.61
C ASP A 570 -19.54 -2.01 -2.91
N PHE A 571 -18.72 -3.07 -2.92
CA PHE A 571 -18.09 -3.60 -4.13
C PHE A 571 -19.13 -3.88 -5.23
N MET A 572 -20.25 -4.54 -4.90
CA MET A 572 -21.30 -4.85 -5.87
C MET A 572 -22.15 -3.64 -6.26
N ILE A 573 -22.37 -2.67 -5.36
CA ILE A 573 -23.02 -1.40 -5.70
C ILE A 573 -22.21 -0.65 -6.74
N ILE A 574 -20.87 -0.60 -6.60
CA ILE A 574 -19.97 0.01 -7.58
C ILE A 574 -20.11 -0.68 -8.93
N ASP A 575 -20.05 -2.01 -8.96
CA ASP A 575 -20.15 -2.83 -10.17
C ASP A 575 -21.49 -2.56 -10.91
N TYR A 576 -22.59 -2.57 -10.19
CA TYR A 576 -23.93 -2.25 -10.76
C TYR A 576 -24.04 -0.79 -11.21
N TYR A 577 -23.54 0.16 -10.40
CA TYR A 577 -23.65 1.59 -10.73
C TYR A 577 -22.83 1.96 -11.95
N THR A 578 -21.60 1.51 -12.02
CA THR A 578 -20.70 1.76 -13.15
C THR A 578 -21.13 0.97 -14.38
N GLY A 579 -21.83 -0.14 -14.18
CA GLY A 579 -22.29 -1.05 -15.22
C GLY A 579 -21.12 -1.87 -15.80
N ASP A 580 -20.24 -2.38 -14.93
CA ASP A 580 -19.10 -3.18 -15.36
C ASP A 580 -19.54 -4.49 -16.00
N ARG A 581 -19.20 -4.64 -17.29
CA ARG A 581 -19.58 -5.82 -18.08
C ARG A 581 -18.55 -6.93 -18.01
N ASP A 582 -17.38 -6.68 -17.43
CA ASP A 582 -16.26 -7.62 -17.40
C ASP A 582 -15.71 -7.89 -16.00
N GLY A 583 -16.45 -7.51 -14.97
CA GLY A 583 -16.14 -7.73 -13.55
C GLY A 583 -16.32 -9.19 -13.12
N PRO A 584 -16.59 -9.43 -11.82
CA PRO A 584 -16.64 -10.78 -11.22
C PRO A 584 -17.69 -11.69 -11.86
N GLY A 585 -18.71 -11.13 -12.49
CA GLY A 585 -19.70 -11.87 -13.29
C GLY A 585 -19.68 -11.45 -14.75
N SER A 586 -18.55 -11.61 -15.43
CA SER A 586 -18.36 -11.10 -16.80
C SER A 586 -19.45 -11.51 -17.80
N ARG A 587 -20.00 -10.51 -18.47
CA ARG A 587 -20.96 -10.69 -19.57
C ARG A 587 -20.32 -11.21 -20.86
N PHE A 588 -19.00 -11.13 -20.98
CA PHE A 588 -18.28 -11.58 -22.18
C PHE A 588 -17.98 -13.08 -22.13
N VAL A 589 -17.65 -13.60 -20.95
CA VAL A 589 -17.23 -14.99 -20.81
C VAL A 589 -18.15 -15.85 -19.96
N ASN A 590 -19.18 -15.26 -19.33
CA ASN A 590 -20.11 -15.95 -18.42
C ASN A 590 -19.36 -16.73 -17.31
N ARG A 591 -18.30 -16.15 -16.79
CA ARG A 591 -17.40 -16.68 -15.75
C ARG A 591 -16.81 -15.50 -14.98
N PRO A 592 -16.19 -15.72 -13.79
CA PRO A 592 -15.48 -14.65 -13.10
C PRO A 592 -14.33 -14.13 -13.96
N ASN A 593 -14.24 -12.80 -14.03
CA ASN A 593 -13.10 -12.09 -14.59
C ASN A 593 -12.76 -10.90 -13.69
N ASN A 594 -11.57 -10.34 -13.82
CA ASN A 594 -11.14 -9.13 -13.09
C ASN A 594 -11.50 -9.14 -11.60
N THR A 595 -11.42 -10.32 -10.96
CA THR A 595 -11.77 -10.52 -9.54
C THR A 595 -10.49 -10.64 -8.72
N TYR A 596 -10.40 -9.84 -7.65
CA TYR A 596 -9.37 -9.94 -6.61
C TYR A 596 -10.05 -9.93 -5.24
N GLY A 597 -9.54 -10.72 -4.31
CA GLY A 597 -9.98 -10.74 -2.93
C GLY A 597 -8.82 -11.06 -1.99
N ILE A 598 -8.84 -10.48 -0.79
CA ILE A 598 -7.83 -10.63 0.25
C ILE A 598 -8.51 -11.09 1.54
N TYR A 599 -7.83 -11.97 2.29
CA TYR A 599 -8.29 -12.49 3.57
C TYR A 599 -7.12 -12.71 4.51
N ASN A 600 -7.25 -12.25 5.77
CA ASN A 600 -6.25 -12.50 6.81
C ASN A 600 -6.57 -13.81 7.53
N ARG A 601 -5.62 -14.77 7.56
CA ARG A 601 -5.78 -16.06 8.23
C ARG A 601 -5.59 -15.98 9.75
N GLU A 602 -4.70 -15.09 10.22
CA GLU A 602 -4.35 -14.94 11.63
C GLU A 602 -5.38 -14.08 12.38
N LYS A 603 -5.91 -13.06 11.71
CA LYS A 603 -6.97 -12.18 12.25
C LYS A 603 -8.15 -12.14 11.27
N PRO A 604 -9.00 -13.18 11.24
CA PRO A 604 -10.09 -13.28 10.28
C PRO A 604 -11.09 -12.12 10.41
N ASP A 605 -11.07 -11.20 9.45
CA ASP A 605 -11.98 -10.04 9.39
C ASP A 605 -12.90 -10.05 8.16
N GLY A 606 -12.93 -11.17 7.43
CA GLY A 606 -13.75 -11.40 6.24
C GLY A 606 -13.01 -11.11 4.93
N TRP A 607 -13.43 -11.78 3.86
CA TRP A 607 -12.95 -11.51 2.51
C TRP A 607 -13.28 -10.09 2.11
N LYS A 608 -12.28 -9.36 1.57
CA LYS A 608 -12.39 -8.02 1.02
C LYS A 608 -12.11 -8.06 -0.48
N TRP A 609 -12.96 -7.40 -1.27
CA TRP A 609 -12.94 -7.42 -2.72
C TRP A 609 -12.40 -6.11 -3.28
N PHE A 610 -11.73 -6.15 -4.45
CA PHE A 610 -11.07 -4.99 -5.02
C PHE A 610 -11.54 -4.70 -6.44
N GLN A 611 -11.87 -3.45 -6.72
CA GLN A 611 -12.14 -2.97 -8.06
C GLN A 611 -10.91 -3.09 -8.94
N HIS A 612 -11.04 -3.75 -10.09
CA HIS A 612 -9.93 -4.04 -10.98
C HIS A 612 -10.38 -4.11 -12.44
N ASP A 613 -9.61 -3.45 -13.36
CA ASP A 613 -9.82 -3.50 -14.81
C ASP A 613 -11.22 -3.03 -15.26
N ASN A 614 -11.75 -1.96 -14.63
CA ASN A 614 -13.10 -1.44 -14.86
C ASN A 614 -13.21 -0.58 -16.15
N GLU A 615 -12.57 -1.00 -17.26
CA GLU A 615 -12.63 -0.27 -18.53
C GLU A 615 -13.99 -0.39 -19.21
N HIS A 616 -14.73 -1.49 -18.98
CA HIS A 616 -16.03 -1.77 -19.56
C HIS A 616 -17.21 -1.13 -18.81
N THR A 617 -17.02 0.11 -18.34
CA THR A 617 -17.94 0.84 -17.45
C THR A 617 -18.44 2.15 -18.06
N LEU A 618 -19.31 2.87 -17.34
CA LEU A 618 -19.80 4.21 -17.65
C LEU A 618 -20.44 4.32 -19.05
N GLY A 619 -21.18 3.26 -19.43
CA GLY A 619 -22.01 3.25 -20.62
C GLY A 619 -21.23 3.10 -21.93
N VAL A 620 -20.02 2.52 -21.92
CA VAL A 620 -19.34 2.16 -23.16
C VAL A 620 -20.15 1.13 -23.95
N SER A 621 -20.24 1.31 -25.25
CA SER A 621 -20.96 0.44 -26.21
C SER A 621 -22.46 0.23 -25.95
N GLN A 622 -23.05 0.78 -24.90
CA GLN A 622 -24.47 0.68 -24.55
C GLN A 622 -24.95 1.92 -23.79
N SER A 623 -26.18 2.36 -24.07
CA SER A 623 -26.79 3.50 -23.38
C SER A 623 -27.17 3.17 -21.94
N GLU A 624 -27.56 1.92 -21.68
CA GLU A 624 -27.94 1.43 -20.36
C GLU A 624 -27.39 0.02 -20.16
N THR A 625 -26.68 -0.20 -19.06
CA THR A 625 -26.26 -1.54 -18.65
C THR A 625 -27.07 -1.99 -17.46
N ASN A 626 -27.75 -3.12 -17.59
CA ASN A 626 -28.47 -3.77 -16.51
C ASN A 626 -27.76 -5.08 -16.13
N LEU A 627 -27.14 -5.08 -14.96
CA LEU A 627 -26.43 -6.24 -14.42
C LEU A 627 -27.23 -7.03 -13.38
N VAL A 628 -28.38 -6.50 -12.92
CA VAL A 628 -29.20 -7.19 -11.91
C VAL A 628 -29.97 -8.40 -12.45
N THR A 629 -29.95 -8.65 -13.75
CA THR A 629 -30.51 -9.87 -14.34
C THR A 629 -29.53 -11.01 -14.17
N PRO A 630 -29.88 -12.11 -13.48
CA PRO A 630 -29.03 -13.27 -13.35
C PRO A 630 -28.56 -13.77 -14.71
N PHE A 631 -27.27 -13.92 -14.90
CA PHE A 631 -26.74 -14.32 -16.20
C PHE A 631 -25.67 -15.40 -16.10
N THR A 632 -25.14 -15.69 -14.92
CA THR A 632 -24.16 -16.74 -14.73
C THR A 632 -24.56 -17.71 -13.63
N THR A 633 -24.66 -18.97 -13.97
CA THR A 633 -24.77 -20.07 -13.02
C THR A 633 -23.41 -20.64 -12.66
N ALA A 634 -22.35 -20.16 -13.29
CA ALA A 634 -21.02 -20.72 -13.13
C ALA A 634 -20.50 -20.58 -11.68
N GLY A 635 -20.89 -19.52 -10.96
CA GLY A 635 -20.51 -19.30 -9.57
C GLY A 635 -20.95 -20.41 -8.59
N SER A 636 -21.92 -21.26 -8.98
CA SER A 636 -22.26 -22.47 -8.21
C SER A 636 -21.19 -23.57 -8.29
N GLN A 637 -20.21 -23.45 -9.19
CA GLN A 637 -19.09 -24.36 -9.31
C GLN A 637 -17.89 -23.79 -8.56
N TRP A 638 -17.23 -24.58 -7.73
CA TRP A 638 -16.09 -24.15 -6.90
C TRP A 638 -15.10 -23.25 -7.63
N ARG A 639 -14.59 -23.69 -8.77
CA ARG A 639 -13.56 -22.96 -9.52
C ARG A 639 -14.01 -21.62 -10.12
N TYR A 640 -15.32 -21.33 -10.11
CA TYR A 640 -15.93 -20.12 -10.64
C TYR A 640 -16.71 -19.35 -9.58
N PHE A 641 -16.61 -19.74 -8.31
CA PHE A 641 -17.22 -19.03 -7.21
C PHE A 641 -16.68 -17.60 -7.13
N ASN A 642 -17.57 -16.62 -7.00
CA ASN A 642 -17.20 -15.22 -7.11
C ASN A 642 -18.20 -14.34 -6.33
N PRO A 643 -17.80 -13.07 -5.97
CA PRO A 643 -18.64 -12.18 -5.18
C PRO A 643 -19.97 -11.81 -5.83
N HIS A 644 -20.04 -11.68 -7.15
CA HIS A 644 -21.29 -11.38 -7.84
C HIS A 644 -22.32 -12.49 -7.64
N TRP A 645 -21.94 -13.74 -7.83
CA TRP A 645 -22.83 -14.88 -7.57
C TRP A 645 -23.23 -14.95 -6.09
N LEU A 646 -22.31 -14.74 -5.17
CA LEU A 646 -22.58 -14.73 -3.73
C LEU A 646 -23.61 -13.66 -3.36
N HIS A 647 -23.42 -12.43 -3.86
CA HIS A 647 -24.36 -11.34 -3.69
C HIS A 647 -25.76 -11.69 -4.22
N GLU A 648 -25.87 -12.20 -5.46
CA GLU A 648 -27.15 -12.59 -6.04
C GLU A 648 -27.87 -13.65 -5.20
N GLN A 649 -27.14 -14.64 -4.67
CA GLN A 649 -27.73 -15.64 -3.77
C GLN A 649 -28.27 -14.99 -2.49
N LEU A 650 -27.43 -14.20 -1.80
CA LEU A 650 -27.80 -13.51 -0.57
C LEU A 650 -28.99 -12.56 -0.79
N ALA A 651 -28.95 -11.73 -1.81
CA ALA A 651 -30.01 -10.78 -2.13
C ALA A 651 -31.34 -11.48 -2.52
N THR A 652 -31.28 -12.69 -3.05
CA THR A 652 -32.46 -13.47 -3.40
C THR A 652 -33.11 -14.12 -2.19
N VAL A 653 -32.33 -14.73 -1.28
CA VAL A 653 -32.89 -15.61 -0.24
C VAL A 653 -32.90 -15.02 1.16
N ASN A 654 -32.04 -14.00 1.46
CA ASN A 654 -31.87 -13.48 2.81
C ASN A 654 -32.46 -12.07 2.95
N ILE A 655 -33.43 -11.92 3.87
CA ILE A 655 -34.13 -10.65 4.06
C ILE A 655 -33.26 -9.62 4.80
N ASP A 656 -32.39 -10.06 5.71
CA ASP A 656 -31.52 -9.16 6.47
C ASP A 656 -30.42 -8.62 5.56
N TYR A 657 -29.82 -9.46 4.70
CA TYR A 657 -28.89 -9.02 3.67
C TYR A 657 -29.53 -8.01 2.69
N ARG A 658 -30.77 -8.30 2.20
CA ARG A 658 -31.46 -7.35 1.30
C ARG A 658 -31.71 -6.00 1.95
N MET A 659 -32.02 -6.00 3.25
CA MET A 659 -32.24 -4.76 3.99
C MET A 659 -30.95 -3.99 4.15
N HIS A 660 -29.86 -4.68 4.51
CA HIS A 660 -28.52 -4.10 4.61
C HIS A 660 -28.05 -3.53 3.25
N PHE A 661 -28.22 -4.29 2.17
CA PHE A 661 -27.97 -3.79 0.81
C PHE A 661 -28.82 -2.53 0.48
N ALA A 662 -30.09 -2.53 0.85
CA ALA A 662 -30.94 -1.37 0.61
C ALA A 662 -30.51 -0.14 1.42
N ASP A 663 -29.96 -0.33 2.61
CA ASP A 663 -29.41 0.72 3.47
C ASP A 663 -28.19 1.38 2.84
N HIS A 664 -27.23 0.59 2.32
CA HIS A 664 -26.07 1.09 1.58
C HIS A 664 -26.49 1.80 0.29
N VAL A 665 -27.44 1.24 -0.48
CA VAL A 665 -28.00 1.92 -1.65
C VAL A 665 -28.58 3.28 -1.27
N TYR A 666 -29.36 3.38 -0.16
CA TYR A 666 -29.92 4.65 0.26
C TYR A 666 -28.84 5.65 0.67
N ARG A 667 -27.85 5.20 1.45
CA ARG A 667 -26.73 6.02 1.89
C ARG A 667 -25.99 6.65 0.70
N HIS A 668 -25.71 5.87 -0.33
CA HIS A 668 -24.89 6.32 -1.47
C HIS A 668 -25.70 7.03 -2.56
N PHE A 669 -27.00 6.74 -2.72
CA PHE A 669 -27.83 7.27 -3.83
C PHE A 669 -28.60 8.53 -3.48
N PHE A 670 -28.71 8.87 -2.19
CA PHE A 670 -29.54 9.98 -1.72
C PHE A 670 -28.74 10.91 -0.81
N ASN A 671 -29.34 12.07 -0.49
CA ASN A 671 -28.88 13.00 0.54
C ASN A 671 -27.41 13.46 0.40
N GLY A 672 -26.91 13.63 -0.82
CA GLY A 672 -25.51 13.98 -1.08
C GLY A 672 -24.54 12.80 -1.04
N GLY A 673 -25.05 11.56 -1.01
CA GLY A 673 -24.23 10.34 -1.03
C GLY A 673 -23.38 10.22 -2.30
N LEU A 674 -22.39 9.33 -2.23
CA LEU A 674 -21.29 9.21 -3.19
C LEU A 674 -21.72 8.86 -4.63
N LEU A 675 -22.91 8.31 -4.81
CA LEU A 675 -23.48 7.91 -6.11
C LEU A 675 -24.67 8.77 -6.52
N THR A 676 -24.83 9.95 -5.93
CA THR A 676 -25.68 10.99 -6.49
C THR A 676 -25.09 11.49 -7.82
N PRO A 677 -25.91 12.02 -8.74
CA PRO A 677 -25.39 12.58 -9.99
C PRO A 677 -24.27 13.60 -9.78
N GLU A 678 -24.44 14.49 -8.82
CA GLU A 678 -23.53 15.58 -8.50
C GLU A 678 -22.17 15.05 -8.02
N ALA A 679 -22.16 14.12 -7.07
CA ALA A 679 -20.94 13.51 -6.53
C ALA A 679 -20.19 12.70 -7.60
N SER A 680 -20.90 11.91 -8.39
CA SER A 680 -20.34 11.13 -9.48
C SER A 680 -19.75 12.00 -10.59
N ILE A 681 -20.42 13.09 -10.97
CA ILE A 681 -19.92 14.06 -11.94
C ILE A 681 -18.66 14.74 -11.42
N ALA A 682 -18.67 15.21 -10.18
CA ALA A 682 -17.50 15.85 -9.56
C ALA A 682 -16.26 14.94 -9.54
N ARG A 683 -16.45 13.63 -9.26
CA ARG A 683 -15.36 12.64 -9.28
C ARG A 683 -14.73 12.48 -10.66
N ILE A 684 -15.56 12.34 -11.72
CA ILE A 684 -15.07 12.30 -13.10
C ILE A 684 -14.32 13.59 -13.45
N GLN A 685 -14.90 14.76 -13.13
CA GLN A 685 -14.30 16.05 -13.44
C GLN A 685 -12.96 16.26 -12.72
N ARG A 686 -12.86 15.84 -11.46
CA ARG A 686 -11.61 15.90 -10.69
C ARG A 686 -10.49 15.10 -11.38
N ARG A 687 -10.75 13.85 -11.77
CA ARG A 687 -9.76 13.00 -12.45
C ARG A 687 -9.47 13.44 -13.88
N ALA A 688 -10.48 13.85 -14.62
CA ALA A 688 -10.30 14.40 -15.97
C ALA A 688 -9.48 15.70 -15.94
N GLY A 689 -9.72 16.57 -14.97
CA GLY A 689 -8.95 17.81 -14.78
C GLY A 689 -7.46 17.57 -14.55
N GLN A 690 -7.07 16.48 -13.90
CA GLN A 690 -5.65 16.13 -13.70
C GLN A 690 -4.90 15.87 -15.01
N ILE A 691 -5.58 15.39 -16.04
CA ILE A 691 -4.95 15.01 -17.32
C ILE A 691 -5.43 15.83 -18.52
N GLU A 692 -6.28 16.83 -18.30
CA GLU A 692 -6.88 17.61 -19.38
C GLU A 692 -5.84 18.23 -20.33
N THR A 693 -4.74 18.74 -19.79
CA THR A 693 -3.65 19.28 -20.60
C THR A 693 -2.75 18.17 -21.13
N ALA A 694 -2.42 17.17 -20.32
CA ALA A 694 -1.56 16.05 -20.70
C ALA A 694 -2.11 15.22 -21.88
N ILE A 695 -3.43 15.13 -22.06
CA ILE A 695 -4.08 14.38 -23.13
C ILE A 695 -3.75 14.93 -24.52
N ILE A 696 -3.27 16.18 -24.63
CA ILE A 696 -2.76 16.73 -25.91
C ILE A 696 -1.52 15.97 -26.35
N ALA A 697 -0.61 15.68 -25.44
CA ALA A 697 0.58 14.88 -25.73
C ALA A 697 0.23 13.42 -26.08
N GLU A 698 -0.76 12.82 -25.41
CA GLU A 698 -1.31 11.50 -25.76
C GLU A 698 -1.95 11.50 -27.14
N SER A 699 -2.66 12.59 -27.50
CA SER A 699 -3.24 12.76 -28.85
C SER A 699 -2.16 12.77 -29.92
N ALA A 700 -1.09 13.54 -29.72
CA ALA A 700 0.03 13.59 -30.64
C ALA A 700 0.78 12.25 -30.75
N ARG A 701 0.77 11.45 -29.69
CA ARG A 701 1.52 10.18 -29.62
C ARG A 701 0.74 8.98 -30.16
N TRP A 702 -0.56 8.93 -29.90
CA TRP A 702 -1.37 7.75 -30.19
C TRP A 702 -2.69 8.05 -30.92
N GLY A 703 -2.99 9.30 -31.20
CA GLY A 703 -4.25 9.67 -31.86
C GLY A 703 -4.40 9.09 -33.28
N ASP A 704 -3.30 8.94 -34.00
CA ASP A 704 -3.22 8.42 -35.36
C ASP A 704 -3.00 6.89 -35.45
N ALA A 705 -2.72 6.22 -34.33
CA ALA A 705 -2.29 4.81 -34.31
C ALA A 705 -3.22 3.85 -35.08
N LYS A 706 -4.49 4.16 -35.23
CA LYS A 706 -5.50 3.34 -35.93
C LYS A 706 -6.33 4.10 -36.98
N ARG A 707 -6.08 5.40 -37.13
CA ARG A 707 -6.89 6.22 -38.05
C ARG A 707 -6.17 7.48 -38.51
N HIS A 708 -6.67 8.05 -39.62
CA HIS A 708 -6.34 9.39 -40.08
C HIS A 708 -7.66 10.09 -40.54
N PRO A 709 -7.94 11.34 -40.10
CA PRO A 709 -7.18 12.17 -39.18
C PRO A 709 -7.15 11.60 -37.75
N PRO A 710 -6.15 12.01 -36.93
CA PRO A 710 -5.94 11.50 -35.60
C PRO A 710 -7.07 11.85 -34.66
N PHE A 711 -7.25 11.06 -33.61
CA PHE A 711 -8.01 11.49 -32.44
C PHE A 711 -7.26 12.60 -31.70
N THR A 712 -8.03 13.51 -31.13
CA THR A 712 -7.48 14.68 -30.42
C THR A 712 -8.08 14.84 -29.03
N LYS A 713 -7.52 15.76 -28.23
CA LYS A 713 -8.13 16.20 -26.97
C LYS A 713 -9.63 16.49 -27.13
N GLN A 714 -10.08 16.99 -28.27
CA GLN A 714 -11.50 17.28 -28.50
C GLN A 714 -12.36 16.01 -28.48
N ASP A 715 -11.84 14.89 -29.03
CA ASP A 715 -12.56 13.60 -29.01
C ASP A 715 -12.66 13.06 -27.59
N TRP A 716 -11.58 13.15 -26.82
CA TRP A 716 -11.57 12.82 -25.39
C TRP A 716 -12.55 13.69 -24.59
N GLN A 717 -12.54 15.01 -24.80
CA GLN A 717 -13.47 15.95 -24.16
C GLN A 717 -14.94 15.61 -24.48
N ASN A 718 -15.21 15.21 -25.71
CA ASN A 718 -16.55 14.80 -26.13
C ASN A 718 -17.02 13.56 -25.35
N GLU A 719 -16.14 12.59 -25.10
CA GLU A 719 -16.49 11.41 -24.33
C GLU A 719 -16.65 11.72 -22.83
N ILE A 720 -15.78 12.53 -22.25
CA ILE A 720 -15.98 13.04 -20.87
C ILE A 720 -17.33 13.76 -20.77
N ASN A 721 -17.63 14.64 -21.70
CA ASN A 721 -18.92 15.35 -21.74
C ASN A 721 -20.12 14.41 -21.90
N ARG A 722 -20.00 13.30 -22.66
CA ARG A 722 -21.04 12.29 -22.76
C ARG A 722 -21.32 11.61 -21.40
N ILE A 723 -20.26 11.26 -20.69
CA ILE A 723 -20.35 10.66 -19.35
C ILE A 723 -21.04 11.63 -18.38
N VAL A 724 -20.53 12.87 -18.31
CA VAL A 724 -20.95 13.89 -17.35
C VAL A 724 -22.37 14.43 -17.64
N ASN A 725 -22.71 14.67 -18.92
CA ASN A 725 -23.96 15.34 -19.27
C ASN A 725 -25.08 14.39 -19.73
N THR A 726 -24.75 13.13 -20.05
CA THR A 726 -25.74 12.20 -20.60
C THR A 726 -25.89 10.94 -19.75
N TYR A 727 -24.79 10.31 -19.34
CA TYR A 727 -24.85 9.04 -18.61
C TYR A 727 -25.13 9.21 -17.11
N LEU A 728 -24.30 9.98 -16.41
CA LEU A 728 -24.38 10.12 -14.95
C LEU A 728 -25.66 10.82 -14.44
N PRO A 729 -26.20 11.85 -15.10
CA PRO A 729 -27.40 12.54 -14.58
C PRO A 729 -28.61 11.65 -14.34
N GLY A 730 -28.76 10.59 -15.13
CA GLY A 730 -29.87 9.63 -14.98
C GLY A 730 -29.52 8.34 -14.29
N ARG A 731 -28.22 8.07 -14.08
CA ARG A 731 -27.74 6.72 -13.73
C ARG A 731 -28.27 6.23 -12.37
N THR A 732 -28.26 7.07 -11.36
CA THR A 732 -28.75 6.76 -10.01
C THR A 732 -30.18 6.24 -10.05
N GLN A 733 -31.07 6.90 -10.76
CA GLN A 733 -32.46 6.49 -10.88
C GLN A 733 -32.64 5.21 -11.71
N VAL A 734 -31.84 5.03 -12.76
CA VAL A 734 -31.87 3.82 -13.59
C VAL A 734 -31.49 2.60 -12.73
N VAL A 735 -30.41 2.67 -11.98
CA VAL A 735 -29.93 1.55 -11.15
C VAL A 735 -30.89 1.28 -9.99
N LEU A 736 -31.37 2.33 -9.32
CA LEU A 736 -32.40 2.17 -8.28
C LEU A 736 -33.68 1.45 -8.82
N GLY A 737 -34.11 1.81 -10.04
CA GLY A 737 -35.21 1.14 -10.71
C GLY A 737 -34.94 -0.32 -11.01
N GLN A 738 -33.71 -0.66 -11.39
CA GLN A 738 -33.23 -2.04 -11.59
C GLN A 738 -33.30 -2.83 -10.28
N PHE A 739 -32.81 -2.32 -9.17
CA PHE A 739 -32.88 -2.97 -7.86
C PHE A 739 -34.33 -3.17 -7.38
N LYS A 740 -35.17 -2.18 -7.56
CA LYS A 740 -36.62 -2.29 -7.25
C LYS A 740 -37.28 -3.39 -8.09
N SER A 741 -36.93 -3.52 -9.37
CA SER A 741 -37.54 -4.49 -10.29
C SER A 741 -37.29 -5.95 -9.91
N VAL A 742 -36.15 -6.23 -9.25
CA VAL A 742 -35.80 -7.58 -8.77
C VAL A 742 -36.09 -7.79 -7.29
N GLY A 743 -36.62 -6.77 -6.59
CA GLY A 743 -36.99 -6.85 -5.19
C GLY A 743 -35.80 -6.77 -4.20
N TRP A 744 -34.64 -6.27 -4.64
CA TRP A 744 -33.48 -6.05 -3.78
C TRP A 744 -33.57 -4.72 -3.01
N TYR A 745 -34.35 -3.77 -3.54
CA TYR A 745 -34.67 -2.53 -2.85
C TYR A 745 -36.16 -2.44 -2.60
N PRO A 746 -36.65 -2.07 -1.39
CA PRO A 746 -38.06 -2.01 -1.08
C PRO A 746 -38.78 -0.91 -1.84
N ASN A 747 -40.09 -1.13 -2.15
CA ASN A 747 -40.96 -0.13 -2.79
C ASN A 747 -41.56 0.87 -1.78
N ILE A 748 -41.05 0.89 -0.55
CA ILE A 748 -41.44 1.81 0.50
C ILE A 748 -40.29 2.78 0.72
N ASP A 749 -40.57 4.06 0.57
CA ASP A 749 -39.54 5.08 0.74
C ASP A 749 -39.19 5.28 2.25
N PRO A 750 -37.92 5.44 2.59
CA PRO A 750 -37.50 5.86 3.91
C PRO A 750 -38.12 7.21 4.30
N PRO A 751 -38.24 7.51 5.61
CA PRO A 751 -38.70 8.84 6.01
C PRO A 751 -37.64 9.87 5.64
N SER A 752 -38.06 11.01 5.10
CA SER A 752 -37.17 12.15 4.88
C SER A 752 -37.09 13.01 6.14
N PHE A 753 -35.91 13.59 6.38
CA PHE A 753 -35.66 14.55 7.46
C PHE A 753 -35.81 15.97 6.91
N ASN A 754 -36.31 16.90 7.74
CA ASN A 754 -36.34 18.31 7.37
C ASN A 754 -34.92 18.91 7.19
N GLN A 755 -33.89 18.25 7.74
CA GLN A 755 -32.48 18.57 7.59
C GLN A 755 -31.67 17.30 7.72
N GLN A 756 -30.69 17.09 6.86
CA GLN A 756 -29.90 15.88 6.80
C GLN A 756 -28.52 16.13 7.43
N GLY A 757 -28.39 15.86 8.75
CA GLY A 757 -27.17 16.05 9.51
C GLY A 757 -26.71 17.52 9.56
N VAL A 758 -25.85 17.90 10.37
CA VAL A 758 -25.07 19.13 10.51
C VAL A 758 -25.09 19.63 11.96
N SER A 759 -24.33 20.68 12.25
CA SER A 759 -24.40 21.44 13.48
C SER A 759 -25.71 22.23 13.57
N VAL A 760 -26.43 22.08 14.68
CA VAL A 760 -27.73 22.70 14.93
C VAL A 760 -27.77 23.34 16.33
N SER A 761 -28.60 24.35 16.48
CA SER A 761 -28.79 24.97 17.79
C SER A 761 -29.50 24.04 18.78
N ARG A 762 -29.22 24.21 20.07
CA ARG A 762 -29.92 23.48 21.14
C ARG A 762 -31.43 23.64 21.01
N ASN A 763 -32.17 22.53 21.12
CA ASN A 763 -33.62 22.42 20.94
C ASN A 763 -34.08 22.47 19.46
N PHE A 764 -33.19 22.25 18.51
CA PHE A 764 -33.55 22.02 17.13
C PHE A 764 -34.61 20.90 17.04
N THR A 765 -35.52 21.01 16.09
CA THR A 765 -36.60 20.04 15.94
C THR A 765 -36.45 19.26 14.64
N VAL A 766 -36.17 17.96 14.75
CA VAL A 766 -36.18 17.05 13.59
C VAL A 766 -37.61 16.65 13.26
N GLN A 767 -37.97 16.87 12.01
CA GLN A 767 -39.27 16.46 11.47
C GLN A 767 -39.10 15.31 10.47
N LEU A 768 -39.85 14.24 10.66
CA LEU A 768 -39.83 13.07 9.76
C LEU A 768 -41.10 13.11 8.86
N SER A 769 -40.92 12.88 7.56
CA SER A 769 -42.01 12.93 6.57
C SER A 769 -42.02 11.67 5.71
N PRO A 770 -43.24 11.22 5.26
CA PRO A 770 -44.55 11.78 5.57
C PRO A 770 -45.05 11.36 6.96
N ALA A 771 -45.66 12.31 7.70
CA ALA A 771 -46.15 12.07 9.05
C ALA A 771 -47.32 11.05 9.12
N SER A 772 -47.98 10.76 7.98
CA SER A 772 -49.02 9.74 7.87
C SER A 772 -48.48 8.30 7.82
N ALA A 773 -47.18 8.11 7.59
CA ALA A 773 -46.55 6.78 7.60
C ALA A 773 -46.33 6.31 9.05
N THR A 774 -46.20 4.99 9.24
CA THR A 774 -45.75 4.45 10.50
C THR A 774 -44.21 4.48 10.46
N ILE A 775 -43.62 5.44 11.18
CA ILE A 775 -42.19 5.62 11.24
C ILE A 775 -41.67 5.21 12.64
N TYR A 776 -40.60 4.47 12.68
CA TYR A 776 -39.84 4.18 13.89
C TYR A 776 -38.46 4.84 13.78
N TYR A 777 -37.96 5.37 14.90
CA TYR A 777 -36.66 6.05 14.98
C TYR A 777 -35.93 5.77 16.30
N THR A 778 -34.61 5.95 16.28
CA THR A 778 -33.72 5.95 17.45
C THR A 778 -32.92 7.24 17.48
N LEU A 779 -32.24 7.52 18.60
CA LEU A 779 -31.39 8.71 18.80
C LEU A 779 -29.95 8.35 19.15
N ASP A 780 -29.67 7.07 19.34
CA ASP A 780 -28.41 6.50 19.79
C ASP A 780 -27.64 5.77 18.67
N GLY A 781 -28.09 5.91 17.42
CA GLY A 781 -27.46 5.25 16.29
C GLY A 781 -27.79 3.76 16.13
N SER A 782 -28.60 3.17 17.00
CA SER A 782 -29.09 1.80 16.82
C SER A 782 -30.18 1.74 15.73
N ASP A 783 -30.30 0.59 15.04
CA ASP A 783 -31.36 0.41 14.03
C ASP A 783 -32.73 0.22 14.71
N PRO A 784 -33.78 0.94 14.27
CA PRO A 784 -35.15 0.67 14.71
C PRO A 784 -35.65 -0.74 14.41
N ARG A 785 -35.01 -1.47 13.49
CA ARG A 785 -35.32 -2.84 13.09
C ARG A 785 -34.29 -3.81 13.66
N LEU A 786 -34.74 -4.88 14.29
CA LEU A 786 -33.87 -5.99 14.70
C LEU A 786 -33.69 -7.02 13.55
N PRO A 787 -32.61 -7.84 13.60
CA PRO A 787 -32.49 -9.02 12.76
C PRO A 787 -33.80 -9.84 12.71
N GLY A 788 -34.16 -10.30 11.50
CA GLY A 788 -35.43 -10.97 11.30
C GLY A 788 -36.64 -10.07 11.15
N GLY A 789 -36.50 -8.73 11.33
CA GLY A 789 -37.52 -7.73 10.93
C GLY A 789 -38.46 -7.26 12.03
N SER A 790 -38.33 -7.67 13.28
CA SER A 790 -39.11 -7.11 14.39
C SER A 790 -38.66 -5.68 14.73
N VAL A 791 -39.58 -4.92 15.33
CA VAL A 791 -39.23 -3.59 15.86
C VAL A 791 -38.28 -3.75 17.06
N ASN A 792 -37.22 -2.96 17.08
CA ASN A 792 -36.36 -2.81 18.23
C ASN A 792 -37.09 -1.99 19.31
N ALA A 793 -37.89 -2.66 20.15
CA ALA A 793 -38.85 -1.99 21.05
C ALA A 793 -38.18 -1.11 22.12
N SER A 794 -36.87 -1.22 22.31
CA SER A 794 -36.02 -0.36 23.12
C SER A 794 -34.64 -0.36 22.48
N PRO A 795 -34.14 0.76 21.94
CA PRO A 795 -34.59 2.16 22.19
C PRO A 795 -35.52 2.77 21.12
N ALA A 796 -36.03 2.03 20.14
CA ALA A 796 -36.83 2.63 19.06
C ALA A 796 -38.17 3.22 19.54
N ASN A 797 -38.44 4.43 19.06
CA ASN A 797 -39.67 5.16 19.30
C ASN A 797 -40.54 5.21 18.03
N ARG A 798 -41.86 5.16 18.20
CA ARG A 798 -42.80 5.46 17.10
C ARG A 798 -42.91 6.97 16.95
N TYR A 799 -42.70 7.50 15.75
CA TYR A 799 -42.82 8.91 15.47
C TYR A 799 -44.29 9.36 15.49
N THR A 800 -44.60 10.29 16.37
CA THR A 800 -45.94 10.89 16.54
C THR A 800 -45.93 12.42 16.54
N GLU A 801 -44.74 12.99 16.86
CA GLU A 801 -44.55 14.44 16.88
C GLU A 801 -43.03 14.75 16.58
N PRO A 802 -42.71 16.01 16.21
CA PRO A 802 -41.37 16.41 15.93
C PRO A 802 -40.41 16.14 17.08
N ILE A 803 -39.20 15.64 16.78
CA ILE A 803 -38.19 15.23 17.74
C ILE A 803 -37.35 16.44 18.15
N ARG A 804 -37.37 16.80 19.42
CA ARG A 804 -36.57 17.92 19.95
C ARG A 804 -35.21 17.40 20.42
N LEU A 805 -34.12 17.91 19.81
CA LEU A 805 -32.77 17.56 20.17
C LEU A 805 -32.23 18.49 21.25
N THR A 806 -31.84 17.96 22.40
CA THR A 806 -31.20 18.69 23.51
C THR A 806 -29.72 18.41 23.64
N ALA A 807 -29.22 17.35 23.02
CA ALA A 807 -27.84 16.91 22.90
C ALA A 807 -27.62 16.38 21.48
N SER A 808 -26.36 16.27 21.07
CA SER A 808 -25.99 15.64 19.80
C SER A 808 -26.57 14.22 19.72
N ALA A 809 -26.98 13.81 18.54
CA ALA A 809 -27.69 12.56 18.35
C ALA A 809 -27.42 11.97 16.96
N HIS A 810 -27.25 10.65 16.90
CA HIS A 810 -27.29 9.89 15.66
C HIS A 810 -28.72 9.37 15.46
N VAL A 811 -29.48 10.05 14.65
CA VAL A 811 -30.90 9.74 14.40
C VAL A 811 -30.97 8.71 13.27
N LYS A 812 -31.54 7.54 13.55
CA LYS A 812 -31.85 6.51 12.56
C LYS A 812 -33.36 6.33 12.45
N ALA A 813 -33.89 6.25 11.22
CA ALA A 813 -35.31 6.16 11.02
C ALA A 813 -35.70 5.26 9.82
N ARG A 814 -36.77 4.49 9.99
CA ARG A 814 -37.36 3.62 8.99
C ARG A 814 -38.88 3.76 8.92
N THR A 815 -39.45 3.59 7.74
CA THR A 815 -40.89 3.42 7.54
C THR A 815 -41.23 1.93 7.61
N LEU A 816 -42.33 1.59 8.33
CA LEU A 816 -42.89 0.24 8.36
C LEU A 816 -44.30 0.25 7.77
N SER A 817 -44.57 -0.59 6.77
CA SER A 817 -45.91 -0.80 6.18
C SER A 817 -46.24 -2.29 6.14
N GLY A 818 -47.22 -2.70 6.94
CA GLY A 818 -47.45 -4.12 7.20
C GLY A 818 -46.20 -4.76 7.88
N ASN A 819 -45.57 -5.72 7.19
CA ASN A 819 -44.34 -6.36 7.63
C ASN A 819 -43.12 -5.92 6.78
N THR A 820 -43.27 -4.92 5.93
CA THR A 820 -42.21 -4.46 5.04
C THR A 820 -41.58 -3.18 5.59
N TRP A 821 -40.25 -3.21 5.77
CA TRP A 821 -39.45 -2.06 6.15
C TRP A 821 -38.92 -1.32 4.94
N SER A 822 -38.78 -0.01 5.05
CA SER A 822 -37.98 0.79 4.13
C SER A 822 -36.47 0.59 4.36
N ALA A 823 -35.63 1.05 3.44
CA ALA A 823 -34.24 1.32 3.71
C ALA A 823 -34.11 2.32 4.87
N LEU A 824 -32.91 2.35 5.48
CA LEU A 824 -32.57 3.23 6.60
C LEU A 824 -32.27 4.64 6.07
N ASN A 825 -32.88 5.66 6.69
CA ASN A 825 -32.37 7.02 6.62
C ASN A 825 -31.75 7.38 7.97
N GLU A 826 -30.56 7.92 7.95
CA GLU A 826 -29.81 8.29 9.13
C GLU A 826 -29.16 9.67 8.97
N ALA A 827 -29.02 10.38 10.09
CA ALA A 827 -28.34 11.66 10.14
C ALA A 827 -27.76 11.91 11.54
N VAL A 828 -26.55 12.43 11.57
CA VAL A 828 -25.90 12.85 12.82
C VAL A 828 -26.09 14.37 12.96
N PHE A 829 -26.57 14.77 14.13
CA PHE A 829 -26.74 16.17 14.50
C PHE A 829 -25.80 16.55 15.64
N ALA A 830 -24.89 17.48 15.40
CA ALA A 830 -24.11 18.14 16.43
C ALA A 830 -24.96 19.28 17.05
N VAL A 831 -25.22 19.23 18.35
CA VAL A 831 -26.15 20.16 19.02
C VAL A 831 -25.43 21.14 19.89
N GLY A 832 -25.45 22.39 19.53
CA GLY A 832 -24.85 23.52 20.25
C GLY A 832 -23.52 23.95 19.65
N PRO A 833 -22.87 24.98 20.23
CA PRO A 833 -21.63 25.54 19.67
C PRO A 833 -20.40 24.72 20.13
N VAL A 834 -20.36 23.43 19.81
CA VAL A 834 -19.27 22.54 20.28
C VAL A 834 -17.97 22.87 19.51
N ALA A 835 -18.03 22.94 18.19
CA ALA A 835 -16.85 23.20 17.36
C ALA A 835 -16.18 24.53 17.68
N GLU A 836 -16.96 25.57 17.94
CA GLU A 836 -16.46 26.90 18.28
C GLU A 836 -15.94 27.00 19.72
N SER A 837 -16.32 26.08 20.60
CA SER A 837 -16.13 26.23 22.06
C SER A 837 -15.20 25.20 22.70
N LEU A 838 -14.97 24.05 22.09
CA LEU A 838 -14.13 23.00 22.65
C LEU A 838 -12.69 23.11 22.14
N ARG A 839 -11.71 23.02 23.04
CA ARG A 839 -10.28 23.02 22.68
C ARG A 839 -9.52 22.02 23.53
N VAL A 840 -8.49 21.39 22.95
CA VAL A 840 -7.47 20.64 23.69
C VAL A 840 -6.59 21.67 24.40
N SER A 841 -6.44 21.54 25.72
CA SER A 841 -5.69 22.47 26.56
C SER A 841 -4.37 21.91 27.06
N GLU A 842 -4.28 20.59 27.26
CA GLU A 842 -3.08 19.94 27.78
C GLU A 842 -2.96 18.51 27.25
N ILE A 843 -1.71 18.09 26.99
CA ILE A 843 -1.38 16.73 26.49
C ILE A 843 -0.20 16.19 27.31
N MET A 844 -0.39 15.09 28.03
CA MET A 844 0.66 14.30 28.66
C MET A 844 0.93 13.07 27.77
N TYR A 845 1.75 13.22 26.74
CA TYR A 845 2.03 12.16 25.77
C TYR A 845 3.16 11.22 26.24
N HIS A 846 4.10 11.69 27.05
CA HIS A 846 5.20 10.91 27.59
C HIS A 846 5.39 11.23 29.08
N PRO A 847 4.65 10.53 29.97
CA PRO A 847 4.79 10.69 31.40
C PRO A 847 6.22 10.42 31.88
N LEU A 848 6.50 10.68 33.19
CA LEU A 848 7.81 10.42 33.77
C LEU A 848 8.24 8.96 33.54
N ASP A 849 9.25 8.78 32.71
CA ASP A 849 9.82 7.47 32.40
C ASP A 849 10.91 7.10 33.41
N SER A 850 10.69 6.04 34.19
CA SER A 850 11.69 5.49 35.10
C SER A 850 12.63 4.47 34.44
N GLY A 851 12.39 4.11 33.19
CA GLY A 851 13.04 3.04 32.48
C GLY A 851 12.53 1.64 32.86
N ASN A 852 11.39 1.55 33.52
CA ASN A 852 10.73 0.30 33.89
C ASN A 852 9.51 0.07 32.97
N PRO A 853 9.47 -0.99 32.16
CA PRO A 853 8.35 -1.25 31.24
C PRO A 853 7.02 -1.55 31.96
N ASP A 854 7.08 -1.82 33.27
CA ASP A 854 5.88 -2.06 34.10
C ASP A 854 5.33 -0.78 34.77
N ASP A 855 5.86 0.40 34.42
CA ASP A 855 5.35 1.66 34.97
C ASP A 855 3.91 1.91 34.49
N PRO A 856 3.03 2.37 35.41
CA PRO A 856 1.63 2.64 35.07
C PRO A 856 1.55 3.73 33.98
N ASN A 857 0.83 3.48 32.91
CA ASN A 857 0.61 4.50 31.87
C ASN A 857 -0.34 5.58 32.36
N THR A 858 0.20 6.80 32.57
CA THR A 858 -0.55 7.96 33.07
C THR A 858 -0.69 9.06 32.00
N GLU A 859 -0.70 8.67 30.71
CA GLU A 859 -1.01 9.57 29.61
C GLU A 859 -2.43 10.13 29.73
N TYR A 860 -2.60 11.41 29.31
CA TYR A 860 -3.91 12.03 29.28
C TYR A 860 -3.98 13.17 28.25
N ILE A 861 -5.20 13.45 27.79
CA ILE A 861 -5.55 14.65 27.04
C ILE A 861 -6.60 15.41 27.85
N GLU A 862 -6.36 16.69 28.04
CA GLU A 862 -7.32 17.60 28.65
C GLU A 862 -7.99 18.48 27.62
N LEU A 863 -9.30 18.67 27.77
CA LEU A 863 -10.09 19.56 26.94
C LEU A 863 -10.78 20.61 27.80
N THR A 864 -10.93 21.83 27.24
CA THR A 864 -11.59 22.95 27.92
C THR A 864 -12.71 23.56 27.06
N ASN A 865 -13.77 24.04 27.72
CA ASN A 865 -14.82 24.81 27.06
C ASN A 865 -14.50 26.31 27.14
N ILE A 866 -14.03 26.89 26.04
CA ILE A 866 -13.69 28.32 25.94
C ILE A 866 -14.93 29.21 25.77
N GLY A 867 -16.10 28.62 25.48
CA GLY A 867 -17.35 29.31 25.27
C GLY A 867 -17.99 29.86 26.55
N ASN A 868 -19.12 30.50 26.40
CA ASN A 868 -19.92 31.08 27.47
C ASN A 868 -21.20 30.29 27.78
N GLN A 869 -21.40 29.17 27.17
CA GLN A 869 -22.50 28.24 27.36
C GLN A 869 -21.99 26.85 27.71
N THR A 870 -22.79 26.09 28.43
CA THR A 870 -22.53 24.65 28.61
C THR A 870 -22.69 23.94 27.26
N ILE A 871 -21.70 23.15 26.88
CA ILE A 871 -21.72 22.30 25.71
C ILE A 871 -21.89 20.83 26.10
N ASN A 872 -22.51 20.03 25.23
CA ASN A 872 -22.65 18.60 25.43
C ASN A 872 -21.69 17.89 24.44
N LEU A 873 -20.82 17.04 24.97
CA LEU A 873 -19.78 16.36 24.19
C LEU A 873 -20.23 15.05 23.54
N ASN A 874 -21.51 14.70 23.61
CA ASN A 874 -22.02 13.46 23.02
C ASN A 874 -21.61 13.33 21.54
N LEU A 875 -20.97 12.21 21.18
CA LEU A 875 -20.50 11.91 19.82
C LEU A 875 -19.34 12.79 19.31
N VAL A 876 -18.76 13.67 20.13
CA VAL A 876 -17.44 14.27 19.81
C VAL A 876 -16.41 13.14 19.81
N HIS A 877 -15.50 13.12 18.82
CA HIS A 877 -14.55 12.02 18.67
C HIS A 877 -13.22 12.46 18.08
N PHE A 878 -12.18 11.67 18.33
CA PHE A 878 -10.90 11.81 17.63
C PHE A 878 -10.96 11.05 16.31
N THR A 879 -10.50 11.69 15.22
CA THR A 879 -10.40 11.13 13.88
C THR A 879 -8.98 10.68 13.55
N GLN A 880 -7.98 11.19 14.29
CA GLN A 880 -6.57 10.82 14.18
C GLN A 880 -5.88 10.82 15.55
N GLY A 881 -4.86 9.99 15.70
CA GLY A 881 -4.00 9.82 16.86
C GLY A 881 -4.50 8.71 17.79
N ILE A 882 -5.57 8.95 18.49
CA ILE A 882 -6.18 8.00 19.44
C ILE A 882 -7.62 7.66 19.02
N GLU A 883 -8.13 6.54 19.54
CA GLU A 883 -9.53 6.16 19.32
C GLU A 883 -10.35 6.47 20.59
N TYR A 884 -11.21 7.49 20.50
CA TYR A 884 -12.13 7.85 21.56
C TYR A 884 -13.35 8.61 21.04
N THR A 885 -14.55 8.21 21.48
CA THR A 885 -15.81 8.94 21.26
C THR A 885 -16.42 9.31 22.61
N PHE A 886 -16.67 10.60 22.80
CA PHE A 886 -17.25 11.11 24.04
C PHE A 886 -18.68 10.62 24.24
N PRO A 887 -19.03 10.16 25.44
CA PRO A 887 -20.42 9.95 25.83
C PRO A 887 -21.11 11.29 26.09
N GLY A 888 -22.39 11.27 26.40
CA GLY A 888 -23.14 12.46 26.82
C GLY A 888 -22.57 13.08 28.11
N PHE A 889 -21.70 14.07 27.95
CA PHE A 889 -21.06 14.80 29.04
C PHE A 889 -21.29 16.30 28.87
N GLU A 890 -21.85 16.93 29.93
CA GLU A 890 -22.09 18.40 29.95
C GLU A 890 -20.85 19.12 30.47
N LEU A 891 -20.15 19.87 29.59
CA LEU A 891 -18.98 20.66 29.97
C LEU A 891 -19.37 22.12 30.16
N PRO A 892 -19.35 22.66 31.40
CA PRO A 892 -19.75 24.02 31.65
C PRO A 892 -18.77 25.06 31.06
N PRO A 893 -19.17 26.32 30.92
CA PRO A 893 -18.26 27.40 30.57
C PRO A 893 -17.00 27.43 31.42
N ARG A 894 -15.82 27.48 30.77
CA ARG A 894 -14.51 27.46 31.45
C ARG A 894 -14.24 26.16 32.23
N GLY A 895 -15.01 25.13 32.00
CA GLY A 895 -14.80 23.80 32.57
C GLY A 895 -13.74 23.01 31.83
N TYR A 896 -13.13 22.06 32.52
CA TYR A 896 -12.18 21.10 31.97
C TYR A 896 -12.76 19.69 32.01
N CYS A 897 -12.33 18.83 31.12
CA CYS A 897 -12.54 17.40 31.20
C CYS A 897 -11.31 16.66 30.67
N LEU A 898 -11.16 15.41 31.07
CA LEU A 898 -9.99 14.58 30.82
C LEU A 898 -10.41 13.26 30.20
N ILE A 899 -9.63 12.82 29.19
CA ILE A 899 -9.59 11.44 28.77
C ILE A 899 -8.19 10.90 29.05
N VAL A 900 -8.13 9.66 29.49
CA VAL A 900 -6.91 9.07 30.04
C VAL A 900 -6.65 7.71 29.41
N LYS A 901 -5.41 7.24 29.41
CA LYS A 901 -5.05 5.91 28.92
C LYS A 901 -5.54 4.79 29.85
N ASP A 902 -5.39 5.01 31.14
CA ASP A 902 -5.77 4.06 32.21
C ASP A 902 -6.31 4.84 33.44
N ILE A 903 -7.60 4.68 33.70
CA ILE A 903 -8.25 5.39 34.83
C ILE A 903 -7.63 4.99 36.15
N ALA A 904 -7.32 3.70 36.36
CA ALA A 904 -6.79 3.24 37.63
C ALA A 904 -5.39 3.80 37.90
N ALA A 905 -4.53 3.81 36.88
CA ALA A 905 -3.19 4.43 36.94
C ALA A 905 -3.28 5.94 37.16
N PHE A 906 -4.16 6.60 36.42
CA PHE A 906 -4.38 8.04 36.54
C PHE A 906 -4.89 8.44 37.93
N GLU A 907 -5.93 7.76 38.44
CA GLU A 907 -6.49 8.04 39.76
C GLU A 907 -5.50 7.75 40.90
N ALA A 908 -4.66 6.74 40.75
CA ALA A 908 -3.62 6.43 41.72
C ALA A 908 -2.60 7.57 41.84
N LYS A 909 -2.31 8.28 40.74
CA LYS A 909 -1.34 9.38 40.68
C LYS A 909 -1.97 10.73 41.04
N TYR A 910 -3.13 11.04 40.46
CA TYR A 910 -3.73 12.38 40.54
C TYR A 910 -4.96 12.45 41.45
N GLY A 911 -5.49 11.30 41.89
CA GLY A 911 -6.69 11.19 42.75
C GLY A 911 -7.97 11.12 41.89
N SER A 912 -9.03 10.53 42.50
CA SER A 912 -10.31 10.18 41.84
C SER A 912 -11.34 11.33 41.79
N LYS A 913 -10.92 12.59 41.96
CA LYS A 913 -11.85 13.74 41.97
C LYS A 913 -11.79 14.59 40.70
N LEU A 914 -10.88 14.29 39.82
CA LEU A 914 -10.71 15.02 38.53
C LEU A 914 -11.82 14.61 37.56
N PRO A 915 -12.19 15.50 36.64
CA PRO A 915 -13.30 15.28 35.69
C PRO A 915 -12.88 14.33 34.51
N VAL A 916 -12.51 13.10 34.86
CA VAL A 916 -12.19 12.07 33.86
C VAL A 916 -13.50 11.56 33.26
N VAL A 917 -13.58 11.61 31.89
CA VAL A 917 -14.76 11.20 31.13
C VAL A 917 -14.63 9.75 30.63
N GLY A 918 -13.43 9.26 30.38
CA GLY A 918 -13.22 7.88 29.96
C GLY A 918 -11.78 7.53 29.60
N GLU A 919 -11.60 6.28 29.17
CA GLU A 919 -10.33 5.74 28.68
C GLU A 919 -10.34 5.69 27.15
N TYR A 920 -9.25 6.12 26.50
CA TYR A 920 -9.07 6.00 25.08
C TYR A 920 -8.29 4.73 24.68
N GLN A 921 -8.49 4.27 23.44
CA GLN A 921 -7.72 3.19 22.85
C GLN A 921 -6.53 3.75 22.02
N GLY A 922 -5.50 2.94 21.83
CA GLY A 922 -4.22 3.41 21.29
C GLY A 922 -3.30 3.97 22.37
N ASN A 923 -2.15 4.50 22.01
CA ASN A 923 -1.20 5.21 22.89
C ASN A 923 -0.82 6.51 22.19
N LEU A 924 -0.55 7.54 22.98
CA LEU A 924 0.09 8.75 22.43
C LEU A 924 1.52 8.41 22.01
N ASN A 925 1.92 8.81 20.80
CA ASN A 925 3.24 8.50 20.27
C ASN A 925 4.30 9.40 20.93
N ASN A 926 5.29 8.80 21.58
CA ASN A 926 6.35 9.55 22.28
C ASN A 926 7.23 10.39 21.32
N ALA A 927 7.35 9.99 20.05
CA ALA A 927 8.09 10.74 19.04
C ALA A 927 7.27 11.87 18.37
N GLY A 928 5.98 11.98 18.71
CA GLY A 928 5.06 12.94 18.11
C GLY A 928 4.05 12.29 17.18
N GLU A 929 2.87 12.92 17.08
CA GLU A 929 1.80 12.49 16.17
C GLU A 929 0.78 13.61 15.96
N ARG A 930 -0.05 13.41 14.93
CA ARG A 930 -1.20 14.27 14.68
C ARG A 930 -2.42 13.80 15.47
N LEU A 931 -2.99 14.73 16.23
CA LEU A 931 -4.28 14.58 16.89
C LEU A 931 -5.31 15.43 16.17
N GLU A 932 -6.45 14.83 15.84
CA GLU A 932 -7.56 15.54 15.21
C GLU A 932 -8.86 15.23 15.91
N LEU A 933 -9.54 16.28 16.40
CA LEU A 933 -10.79 16.21 17.12
C LEU A 933 -11.92 16.77 16.27
N ALA A 934 -13.02 16.01 16.12
CA ALA A 934 -14.21 16.40 15.37
C ALA A 934 -15.47 16.43 16.26
N ASP A 935 -16.43 17.24 15.87
CA ASP A 935 -17.76 17.23 16.49
C ASP A 935 -18.60 16.02 16.03
N ALA A 936 -19.79 15.88 16.57
CA ALA A 936 -20.71 14.78 16.24
C ALA A 936 -21.05 14.71 14.74
N ALA A 937 -21.02 15.83 14.01
CA ALA A 937 -21.33 15.89 12.59
C ALA A 937 -20.08 15.73 11.70
N GLY A 938 -18.89 15.57 12.29
CA GLY A 938 -17.63 15.42 11.58
C GLY A 938 -16.96 16.76 11.23
N GLU A 939 -17.43 17.89 11.78
CA GLU A 939 -16.74 19.18 11.66
C GLU A 939 -15.49 19.17 12.53
N ILE A 940 -14.33 19.48 11.93
CA ILE A 940 -13.06 19.50 12.66
C ILE A 940 -13.07 20.65 13.69
N ILE A 941 -12.95 20.30 14.96
CA ILE A 941 -12.85 21.23 16.07
C ILE A 941 -11.45 21.77 16.19
N GLN A 942 -10.47 20.87 16.11
CA GLN A 942 -9.05 21.18 16.24
C GLN A 942 -8.20 20.08 15.62
N SER A 943 -7.15 20.48 14.92
CA SER A 943 -6.08 19.58 14.44
C SER A 943 -4.76 20.15 14.95
N LEU A 944 -3.89 19.30 15.47
CA LEU A 944 -2.55 19.65 15.93
C LEU A 944 -1.60 18.46 15.71
N GLU A 945 -0.32 18.75 15.53
CA GLU A 945 0.72 17.74 15.39
C GLU A 945 1.87 18.09 16.35
N TYR A 946 1.90 17.41 17.48
CA TYR A 946 2.97 17.63 18.45
C TYR A 946 4.19 16.78 18.09
N GLN A 947 5.40 17.26 18.50
CA GLN A 947 6.68 16.59 18.28
C GLN A 947 7.46 16.56 19.61
N ASP A 948 8.27 15.51 19.80
CA ASP A 948 9.11 15.33 21.00
C ASP A 948 10.20 16.43 21.12
N ASP A 949 10.66 16.94 19.99
CA ASP A 949 11.67 18.01 19.91
C ASP A 949 11.12 19.43 20.20
N TRP A 950 9.83 19.61 20.41
CA TRP A 950 9.27 20.91 20.78
C TRP A 950 9.82 21.40 22.12
N TYR A 951 9.89 20.52 23.10
CA TYR A 951 10.42 20.80 24.43
C TYR A 951 11.00 19.55 25.08
N ASP A 952 12.32 19.43 25.19
CA ASP A 952 13.03 18.26 25.79
C ASP A 952 12.49 17.83 27.17
N ILE A 953 11.83 18.71 27.93
CA ILE A 953 11.33 18.36 29.26
C ILE A 953 9.96 17.69 29.26
N THR A 954 9.25 17.71 28.11
CA THR A 954 7.97 17.00 27.95
C THR A 954 8.17 15.58 27.45
N ASP A 955 9.36 15.24 26.98
CA ASP A 955 9.73 13.91 26.55
C ASP A 955 10.28 13.07 27.74
N GLY A 956 9.43 12.27 28.37
CA GLY A 956 9.78 11.32 29.44
C GLY A 956 10.25 11.91 30.74
N ARG A 957 10.23 13.25 30.92
CA ARG A 957 10.63 13.92 32.16
C ARG A 957 9.46 14.36 33.03
N GLY A 958 8.25 13.94 32.64
CA GLY A 958 7.03 14.09 33.41
C GLY A 958 6.32 15.43 33.30
N PHE A 959 6.76 16.34 32.42
CA PHE A 959 6.03 17.56 32.09
C PHE A 959 5.10 17.31 30.90
N SER A 960 3.93 17.94 30.90
CA SER A 960 2.98 17.91 29.81
C SER A 960 3.20 19.08 28.83
N LEU A 961 2.63 18.99 27.64
CA LEU A 961 2.43 20.14 26.75
C LEU A 961 1.15 20.86 27.15
N THR A 962 1.21 22.17 27.45
CA THR A 962 0.05 22.99 27.75
C THR A 962 -0.05 24.18 26.78
N VAL A 963 -1.27 24.56 26.45
CA VAL A 963 -1.55 25.71 25.59
C VAL A 963 -1.22 27.01 26.34
N LYS A 964 -0.52 27.95 25.70
CA LYS A 964 -0.17 29.26 26.29
C LYS A 964 -1.39 30.15 26.56
N ASP A 965 -2.38 30.10 25.66
CA ASP A 965 -3.66 30.77 25.80
C ASP A 965 -4.82 29.80 25.59
N PRO A 966 -5.28 29.13 26.66
CA PRO A 966 -6.36 28.15 26.55
C PRO A 966 -7.71 28.78 26.15
N GLN A 967 -7.80 30.11 26.06
CA GLN A 967 -9.03 30.81 25.65
C GLN A 967 -9.02 31.27 24.20
N THR A 968 -8.00 30.87 23.42
CA THR A 968 -7.95 31.24 22.00
C THR A 968 -9.13 30.64 21.22
N ALA A 969 -9.81 31.53 20.47
CA ALA A 969 -10.93 31.09 19.62
C ALA A 969 -10.44 30.49 18.29
N ASP A 970 -9.21 30.81 17.87
CA ASP A 970 -8.61 30.32 16.65
C ASP A 970 -7.94 28.95 16.89
N ALA A 971 -8.64 27.90 16.50
CA ALA A 971 -8.12 26.53 16.65
C ALA A 971 -6.88 26.26 15.79
N ASP A 972 -6.79 26.89 14.61
CA ASP A 972 -5.66 26.71 13.69
C ASP A 972 -4.37 27.31 14.27
N SER A 973 -4.48 28.31 15.15
CA SER A 973 -3.31 28.88 15.85
C SER A 973 -2.65 27.91 16.83
N LEU A 974 -3.32 26.81 17.18
CA LEU A 974 -2.82 25.78 18.10
C LEU A 974 -2.03 24.65 17.39
N TYR A 975 -1.86 24.73 16.08
CA TYR A 975 -1.11 23.73 15.30
C TYR A 975 0.41 23.80 15.57
N ASP A 976 0.96 24.97 15.81
CA ASP A 976 2.40 25.20 15.92
C ASP A 976 2.93 25.13 17.36
N ALA A 977 4.17 24.69 17.55
CA ALA A 977 4.92 24.69 18.82
C ALA A 977 4.89 26.03 19.54
N SER A 978 4.78 27.14 18.79
CA SER A 978 4.74 28.50 19.36
C SER A 978 3.51 28.76 20.23
N ALA A 979 2.42 28.02 20.05
CA ALA A 979 1.21 28.12 20.86
C ALA A 979 1.28 27.30 22.17
N TRP A 980 2.24 26.40 22.27
CA TRP A 980 2.41 25.49 23.39
C TRP A 980 3.60 25.84 24.26
N ARG A 981 3.68 25.27 25.45
CA ARG A 981 4.78 25.31 26.38
C ARG A 981 4.75 24.08 27.28
N PRO A 982 5.85 23.76 27.97
CA PRO A 982 5.82 22.77 29.05
C PRO A 982 4.93 23.25 30.22
N SER A 983 4.30 22.31 30.90
CA SER A 983 3.59 22.59 32.16
C SER A 983 4.53 23.13 33.23
N ALA A 984 3.93 23.84 34.19
CA ALA A 984 4.68 24.44 35.30
C ALA A 984 5.22 23.42 36.30
N HIS A 985 4.56 22.26 36.39
CA HIS A 985 4.89 21.21 37.37
C HIS A 985 5.04 19.84 36.68
N ILE A 986 5.86 18.98 37.29
CA ILE A 986 5.91 17.57 36.93
C ILE A 986 4.54 16.96 37.21
N GLY A 987 4.00 16.23 36.23
CA GLY A 987 2.65 15.67 36.30
C GLY A 987 1.60 16.52 35.58
N GLY A 988 1.97 17.72 35.08
CA GLY A 988 1.02 18.62 34.44
C GLY A 988 0.07 19.31 35.44
N SER A 989 -1.05 19.80 34.91
CA SER A 989 -2.10 20.52 35.66
C SER A 989 -3.51 19.96 35.39
N PRO A 990 -3.71 18.63 35.39
CA PRO A 990 -4.96 18.05 34.93
C PRO A 990 -6.17 18.56 35.71
N GLY A 991 -7.21 18.98 35.00
CA GLY A 991 -8.45 19.53 35.55
C GLY A 991 -8.39 21.01 35.94
N SER A 992 -7.32 21.71 35.59
CA SER A 992 -7.14 23.12 35.93
C SER A 992 -6.24 23.86 34.96
N ASP A 993 -6.45 25.18 34.84
CA ASP A 993 -5.60 26.06 34.05
C ASP A 993 -4.17 26.10 34.63
N ASP A 994 -3.17 25.89 33.79
CA ASP A 994 -1.75 26.02 34.10
C ASP A 994 -1.25 27.50 33.93
N SER A 995 -2.17 28.44 33.83
CA SER A 995 -1.86 29.87 33.74
C SER A 995 -1.33 30.41 35.07
N GLY A 996 -0.14 30.93 35.10
CA GLY A 996 0.41 31.59 36.27
C GLY A 996 1.87 31.38 36.53
N GLN A 997 2.59 30.81 35.61
CA GLN A 997 4.04 30.66 35.71
C GLN A 997 4.78 31.21 34.49
#